data_22a9226706bba241d18217139e206ad3
#
_entry.id   22a9226706bba241d18217139e206ad3
#
_cell.length_a   1.000
_cell.length_b   1.000
_cell.length_c   1.000
_cell.angle_alpha   90.00
_cell.angle_beta   90.00
_cell.angle_gamma   90.00
#
_symmetry.space_group_name_H-M   'P 1'
#
loop_
_entity.id
_entity.type
_entity.pdbx_description
1 polymer ?
#
loop_
_entity_poly.entity_id
_entity_poly.type
_entity_poly.pdbx_seq_one_letter_code
_entity_poly.pdbx_strand_id
1 'polypeptide(L)'
;VCQFQTSLQAGENLVTETVEKPELWSAESPKLYDLWIQVKNEAGEQQEVICQKVGFRRFELKDRIMHLNGKRIVFKGANRHDFSSLRGRAITVEEIERDIITMKQHNINAVRTSHYPNHQALYDLCDQYGLYMIAEANLESHGSWDLYARGAGGREEDVVPGDKEEWLEAMLDRANSAYQRDKNHPSILIWSCGNESYGGKVIYEMSRQFKRQDPTRLVHYEGIFHDRRYNETSDMESQMYTPAAKIAEFLQKDRSKPFICCEYLHAMGNSCGAMDRYTDLTDTEPLYQGGFIWDYIDQSLTRKDRYGREFEAYGGDCGERPTDYNFSGNGIAYGGEERLPSPKMQTVKFNYQNISIFPSETQVRVVNKHLFLNTDVYDCAAQLARDGKKILEMPVKISVDPLEEGSFQLPFGKQERPGEYTVTVSFRLKEDTLWAGRGHEVAFGQYVYRVEGAVTPSRKPVEVIRGNYNLGVRGENFDVLFSHLSGGLVSYRYGGVEMLKNVPMGDFWRAPTDNDAGNGMAARYAQWKIASVYSSYKHPETRAGETPRVEVREDRVSIAYKYWMPTAPAASYELEYTVFGDGTIQVKLIYDTVKELGDMPLFGVSMKLDADYDRLEWYGMGPQETYSDRNTGAKLGIYKNKVTDNLASYLVPQECGNKTGVRWAKVTDARGRGLMFTGDKMDFSALPYTSHELENAAHPYELPPVHYTVVRAAMGQMGVAGDDSWGARPHEEYLLYPEGRMEFVFSFRGI
;
A
#
# COMPACT_ATOMS: atom_id res chain seq x y z
N VAL A 1 -3.45 -41.42 -17.87
CA VAL A 1 -4.74 -40.82 -17.67
C VAL A 1 -5.75 -41.68 -18.41
N CYS A 2 -6.63 -41.26 -19.28
CA CYS A 2 -7.54 -42.13 -20.01
C CYS A 2 -7.45 -41.89 -21.51
N GLN A 3 -7.86 -42.87 -22.31
CA GLN A 3 -7.99 -42.78 -23.77
C GLN A 3 -9.25 -43.55 -24.17
N PHE A 4 -10.08 -42.95 -24.98
CA PHE A 4 -11.28 -43.60 -25.53
C PHE A 4 -11.52 -43.16 -26.99
N GLN A 5 -12.39 -43.86 -27.68
CA GLN A 5 -12.79 -43.55 -29.04
C GLN A 5 -14.32 -43.68 -29.15
N THR A 6 -14.94 -42.73 -29.82
CA THR A 6 -16.38 -42.75 -30.07
C THR A 6 -16.68 -42.29 -31.51
N SER A 7 -17.84 -42.64 -32.03
CA SER A 7 -18.32 -42.15 -33.33
C SER A 7 -19.19 -40.93 -33.12
N LEU A 8 -18.93 -39.87 -33.89
CA LEU A 8 -19.71 -38.64 -33.87
C LEU A 8 -20.94 -38.78 -34.78
N GLN A 9 -22.03 -38.16 -34.36
CA GLN A 9 -23.23 -38.01 -35.17
C GLN A 9 -23.46 -36.55 -35.52
N ALA A 10 -24.28 -36.29 -36.54
CA ALA A 10 -24.67 -34.92 -36.88
C ALA A 10 -25.41 -34.27 -35.70
N GLY A 11 -25.01 -33.07 -35.33
CA GLY A 11 -25.55 -32.33 -34.19
C GLY A 11 -24.66 -32.41 -32.95
N GLU A 12 -25.25 -32.21 -31.79
CA GLU A 12 -24.58 -32.22 -30.50
C GLU A 12 -24.19 -33.63 -30.05
N ASN A 13 -22.95 -33.83 -29.63
CA ASN A 13 -22.44 -35.10 -29.12
C ASN A 13 -21.86 -34.88 -27.72
N LEU A 14 -22.48 -35.54 -26.72
CA LEU A 14 -22.00 -35.54 -25.35
C LEU A 14 -21.16 -36.81 -25.10
N VAL A 15 -19.91 -36.62 -24.72
CA VAL A 15 -19.00 -37.70 -24.34
C VAL A 15 -18.57 -37.50 -22.91
N THR A 16 -18.71 -38.54 -22.08
CA THR A 16 -18.38 -38.49 -20.65
C THR A 16 -17.39 -39.59 -20.32
N GLU A 17 -16.28 -39.23 -19.68
CA GLU A 17 -15.30 -40.18 -19.18
C GLU A 17 -14.91 -39.84 -17.74
N THR A 18 -14.45 -40.87 -16.99
CA THR A 18 -14.06 -40.71 -15.61
C THR A 18 -12.54 -40.79 -15.48
N VAL A 19 -11.95 -39.80 -14.82
CA VAL A 19 -10.55 -39.79 -14.43
C VAL A 19 -10.47 -40.14 -12.93
N GLU A 20 -9.83 -41.27 -12.64
CA GLU A 20 -9.70 -41.78 -11.27
C GLU A 20 -8.64 -40.98 -10.48
N LYS A 21 -9.06 -40.40 -9.35
CA LYS A 21 -8.20 -39.69 -8.39
C LYS A 21 -7.25 -38.66 -9.04
N PRO A 22 -7.75 -37.70 -9.81
CA PRO A 22 -6.89 -36.69 -10.42
C PRO A 22 -6.26 -35.82 -9.33
N GLU A 23 -5.07 -35.29 -9.60
CA GLU A 23 -4.52 -34.19 -8.82
C GLU A 23 -5.37 -32.94 -9.08
N LEU A 24 -5.85 -32.33 -7.97
CA LEU A 24 -6.77 -31.21 -8.09
C LEU A 24 -6.03 -29.89 -8.34
N TRP A 25 -6.63 -29.06 -9.17
CA TRP A 25 -6.14 -27.70 -9.43
C TRP A 25 -6.50 -26.75 -8.28
N SER A 26 -5.55 -25.90 -7.90
CA SER A 26 -5.75 -24.76 -7.01
C SER A 26 -4.70 -23.68 -7.31
N ALA A 27 -4.86 -22.45 -6.78
CA ALA A 27 -3.84 -21.42 -6.90
C ALA A 27 -2.51 -21.78 -6.17
N GLU A 28 -2.56 -22.70 -5.22
CA GLU A 28 -1.39 -23.21 -4.49
C GLU A 28 -0.68 -24.35 -5.25
N SER A 29 -1.45 -25.13 -6.03
CA SER A 29 -0.95 -26.24 -6.86
C SER A 29 -1.73 -26.27 -8.18
N PRO A 30 -1.31 -25.48 -9.19
CA PRO A 30 -2.07 -25.30 -10.44
C PRO A 30 -1.84 -26.48 -11.41
N LYS A 31 -2.26 -27.65 -11.01
CA LYS A 31 -2.09 -28.87 -11.82
C LYS A 31 -3.01 -28.87 -13.01
N LEU A 32 -2.43 -28.92 -14.21
CA LEU A 32 -3.13 -29.01 -15.47
C LEU A 32 -2.83 -30.35 -16.18
N TYR A 33 -3.81 -30.84 -16.90
CA TYR A 33 -3.72 -32.01 -17.76
C TYR A 33 -3.93 -31.59 -19.22
N ASP A 34 -3.32 -32.32 -20.14
CA ASP A 34 -3.53 -32.11 -21.58
C ASP A 34 -4.68 -33.03 -22.07
N LEU A 35 -5.72 -32.42 -22.61
CA LEU A 35 -6.79 -33.10 -23.35
C LEU A 35 -6.53 -32.95 -24.83
N TRP A 36 -6.32 -34.06 -25.52
CA TRP A 36 -6.15 -34.13 -26.96
C TRP A 36 -7.39 -34.75 -27.60
N ILE A 37 -8.08 -34.00 -28.45
CA ILE A 37 -9.22 -34.48 -29.22
C ILE A 37 -8.74 -34.61 -30.67
N GLN A 38 -8.79 -35.83 -31.19
CA GLN A 38 -8.45 -36.12 -32.59
C GLN A 38 -9.73 -36.43 -33.34
N VAL A 39 -10.08 -35.61 -34.30
CA VAL A 39 -11.21 -35.86 -35.22
C VAL A 39 -10.73 -36.57 -36.44
N LYS A 40 -11.33 -37.72 -36.77
CA LYS A 40 -10.97 -38.54 -37.94
C LYS A 40 -12.19 -38.74 -38.82
N ASN A 41 -11.99 -38.83 -40.13
CA ASN A 41 -13.00 -39.20 -41.08
C ASN A 41 -13.29 -40.74 -41.06
N GLU A 42 -14.27 -41.20 -41.86
CA GLU A 42 -14.62 -42.63 -41.95
C GLU A 42 -13.44 -43.50 -42.44
N ALA A 43 -12.50 -42.96 -43.20
CA ALA A 43 -11.28 -43.64 -43.63
C ALA A 43 -10.20 -43.72 -42.55
N GLY A 44 -10.41 -43.13 -41.38
CA GLY A 44 -9.47 -43.06 -40.27
C GLY A 44 -8.40 -41.97 -40.44
N GLU A 45 -8.53 -41.10 -41.43
CA GLU A 45 -7.59 -39.98 -41.65
C GLU A 45 -7.93 -38.82 -40.68
N GLN A 46 -6.90 -38.29 -40.07
CA GLN A 46 -7.02 -37.18 -39.12
C GLN A 46 -7.44 -35.89 -39.84
N GLN A 47 -8.56 -35.31 -39.43
CA GLN A 47 -9.08 -34.06 -39.97
C GLN A 47 -8.72 -32.86 -39.09
N GLU A 48 -8.74 -33.04 -37.76
CA GLU A 48 -8.49 -31.99 -36.82
C GLU A 48 -7.84 -32.54 -35.54
N VAL A 49 -7.03 -31.70 -34.87
CA VAL A 49 -6.53 -31.96 -33.51
C VAL A 49 -6.77 -30.74 -32.67
N ILE A 50 -7.48 -30.93 -31.57
CA ILE A 50 -7.74 -29.88 -30.58
C ILE A 50 -6.96 -30.24 -29.30
N CYS A 51 -6.16 -29.32 -28.80
CA CYS A 51 -5.49 -29.43 -27.51
C CYS A 51 -6.11 -28.45 -26.53
N GLN A 52 -6.54 -28.96 -25.35
CA GLN A 52 -7.11 -28.17 -24.30
C GLN A 52 -6.42 -28.49 -22.98
N LYS A 53 -6.00 -27.47 -22.22
CA LYS A 53 -5.59 -27.64 -20.83
C LYS A 53 -6.80 -27.81 -19.94
N VAL A 54 -6.76 -28.77 -19.03
CA VAL A 54 -7.87 -29.10 -18.11
C VAL A 54 -7.35 -29.16 -16.69
N GLY A 55 -8.00 -28.44 -15.78
CA GLY A 55 -7.76 -28.51 -14.34
C GLY A 55 -8.99 -29.06 -13.62
N PHE A 56 -8.79 -30.11 -12.82
CA PHE A 56 -9.86 -30.69 -12.01
C PHE A 56 -9.98 -29.96 -10.69
N ARG A 57 -11.17 -29.43 -10.41
CA ARG A 57 -11.47 -28.76 -9.15
C ARG A 57 -12.96 -28.82 -8.86
N ARG A 58 -13.34 -28.65 -7.59
CA ARG A 58 -14.73 -28.46 -7.15
C ARG A 58 -14.83 -27.12 -6.44
N PHE A 59 -15.71 -26.24 -6.92
CA PHE A 59 -16.04 -24.98 -6.27
C PHE A 59 -17.53 -24.97 -5.94
N GLU A 60 -17.86 -24.71 -4.69
CA GLU A 60 -19.22 -24.85 -4.20
C GLU A 60 -19.54 -23.87 -3.06
N LEU A 61 -20.80 -23.48 -2.97
CA LEU A 61 -21.35 -22.78 -1.82
C LEU A 61 -21.96 -23.80 -0.85
N LYS A 62 -21.34 -23.99 0.31
CA LYS A 62 -21.80 -24.91 1.33
C LYS A 62 -21.92 -24.16 2.67
N ASP A 63 -23.10 -24.28 3.30
CA ASP A 63 -23.40 -23.58 4.57
C ASP A 63 -23.15 -22.06 4.47
N ARG A 64 -23.42 -21.46 3.31
CA ARG A 64 -23.22 -20.05 2.99
C ARG A 64 -21.74 -19.63 2.95
N ILE A 65 -20.83 -20.56 2.80
CA ILE A 65 -19.38 -20.33 2.69
C ILE A 65 -18.91 -20.93 1.36
N MET A 66 -18.09 -20.18 0.63
CA MET A 66 -17.47 -20.64 -0.61
C MET A 66 -16.32 -21.59 -0.29
N HIS A 67 -16.34 -22.77 -0.90
CA HIS A 67 -15.30 -23.80 -0.72
C HIS A 67 -14.67 -24.18 -2.06
N LEU A 68 -13.35 -24.29 -2.05
CA LEU A 68 -12.57 -24.90 -3.13
C LEU A 68 -12.04 -26.25 -2.66
N ASN A 69 -12.35 -27.33 -3.40
CA ASN A 69 -11.93 -28.70 -3.06
C ASN A 69 -12.23 -29.07 -1.59
N GLY A 70 -13.37 -28.57 -1.07
CA GLY A 70 -13.85 -28.82 0.29
C GLY A 70 -13.22 -27.93 1.38
N LYS A 71 -12.38 -26.93 1.04
CA LYS A 71 -11.79 -26.00 2.01
C LYS A 71 -12.33 -24.59 1.77
N ARG A 72 -12.60 -23.85 2.88
CA ARG A 72 -13.02 -22.44 2.83
C ARG A 72 -11.97 -21.60 2.12
N ILE A 73 -12.35 -20.91 1.05
CA ILE A 73 -11.45 -20.01 0.32
C ILE A 73 -11.50 -18.58 0.89
N VAL A 74 -10.36 -17.88 0.79
CA VAL A 74 -10.27 -16.42 1.02
C VAL A 74 -9.62 -15.79 -0.21
N PHE A 75 -10.30 -14.82 -0.81
CA PHE A 75 -9.78 -14.05 -1.93
C PHE A 75 -8.81 -12.96 -1.43
N LYS A 76 -7.61 -12.99 -1.92
CA LYS A 76 -6.53 -12.02 -1.74
C LYS A 76 -6.29 -11.40 -3.11
N GLY A 77 -7.26 -10.60 -3.55
CA GLY A 77 -7.41 -10.24 -4.94
C GLY A 77 -6.94 -8.82 -5.29
N ALA A 78 -6.83 -8.59 -6.60
CA ALA A 78 -6.76 -7.27 -7.20
C ALA A 78 -7.68 -7.21 -8.42
N ASN A 79 -8.30 -6.06 -8.64
CA ASN A 79 -8.96 -5.74 -9.91
C ASN A 79 -7.90 -5.44 -10.97
N ARG A 80 -8.17 -5.76 -12.23
CA ARG A 80 -7.21 -5.54 -13.29
C ARG A 80 -7.89 -5.13 -14.60
N HIS A 81 -7.45 -3.99 -15.12
CA HIS A 81 -7.71 -3.58 -16.50
C HIS A 81 -6.66 -4.13 -17.47
N ASP A 82 -7.06 -4.46 -18.71
CA ASP A 82 -6.10 -4.62 -19.79
C ASP A 82 -5.61 -3.23 -20.20
N PHE A 83 -4.38 -2.88 -19.79
CA PHE A 83 -3.81 -1.57 -20.05
C PHE A 83 -2.29 -1.59 -20.22
N SER A 84 -1.81 -0.90 -21.24
CA SER A 84 -0.40 -0.66 -21.54
C SER A 84 -0.17 0.85 -21.65
N SER A 85 0.84 1.37 -20.96
CA SER A 85 1.19 2.80 -21.05
C SER A 85 1.58 3.25 -22.46
N LEU A 86 2.08 2.32 -23.28
CA LEU A 86 2.50 2.59 -24.67
C LEU A 86 1.38 2.43 -25.69
N ARG A 87 0.38 1.55 -25.42
CA ARG A 87 -0.60 1.09 -26.42
C ARG A 87 -2.05 1.19 -25.94
N GLY A 88 -2.29 1.76 -24.77
CA GLY A 88 -3.63 1.82 -24.19
C GLY A 88 -4.17 0.39 -23.93
N ARG A 89 -5.32 0.05 -24.49
CA ARG A 89 -5.96 -1.26 -24.29
C ARG A 89 -5.39 -2.41 -25.14
N ALA A 90 -4.45 -2.14 -26.03
CA ALA A 90 -3.78 -3.15 -26.85
C ALA A 90 -2.57 -3.75 -26.11
N ILE A 91 -2.84 -4.48 -25.04
CA ILE A 91 -1.83 -5.12 -24.18
C ILE A 91 -1.18 -6.32 -24.86
N THR A 92 0.08 -6.63 -24.53
CA THR A 92 0.78 -7.82 -25.01
C THR A 92 0.76 -8.96 -23.99
N VAL A 93 1.05 -10.17 -24.47
CA VAL A 93 1.14 -11.38 -23.61
C VAL A 93 2.25 -11.21 -22.57
N GLU A 94 3.38 -10.63 -22.95
CA GLU A 94 4.52 -10.40 -22.07
C GLU A 94 4.21 -9.42 -20.95
N GLU A 95 3.39 -8.39 -21.21
CA GLU A 95 2.90 -7.46 -20.18
C GLU A 95 1.96 -8.17 -19.21
N ILE A 96 1.05 -9.01 -19.71
CA ILE A 96 0.13 -9.81 -18.90
C ILE A 96 0.90 -10.78 -17.99
N GLU A 97 1.88 -11.49 -18.57
CA GLU A 97 2.70 -12.43 -17.80
C GLU A 97 3.51 -11.72 -16.70
N ARG A 98 4.06 -10.54 -17.00
CA ARG A 98 4.74 -9.70 -16.00
C ARG A 98 3.82 -9.29 -14.85
N ASP A 99 2.56 -8.92 -15.14
CA ASP A 99 1.56 -8.62 -14.13
C ASP A 99 1.30 -9.82 -13.21
N ILE A 100 1.09 -10.99 -13.80
CA ILE A 100 0.84 -12.24 -13.05
C ILE A 100 2.04 -12.62 -12.18
N ILE A 101 3.25 -12.53 -12.71
CA ILE A 101 4.49 -12.78 -11.94
C ILE A 101 4.55 -11.84 -10.74
N THR A 102 4.31 -10.55 -10.95
CA THR A 102 4.31 -9.55 -9.86
C THR A 102 3.23 -9.84 -8.84
N MET A 103 2.01 -10.20 -9.26
CA MET A 103 0.93 -10.61 -8.36
C MET A 103 1.34 -11.80 -7.49
N LYS A 104 1.89 -12.86 -8.08
CA LYS A 104 2.36 -14.05 -7.35
C LYS A 104 3.47 -13.73 -6.37
N GLN A 105 4.44 -12.89 -6.76
CA GLN A 105 5.54 -12.44 -5.89
C GLN A 105 5.05 -11.65 -4.67
N HIS A 106 3.85 -11.08 -4.74
CA HIS A 106 3.24 -10.29 -3.68
C HIS A 106 2.03 -10.98 -3.02
N ASN A 107 1.94 -12.32 -3.12
CA ASN A 107 0.93 -13.15 -2.45
C ASN A 107 -0.52 -12.88 -2.90
N ILE A 108 -0.75 -12.18 -4.01
CA ILE A 108 -2.06 -12.05 -4.61
C ILE A 108 -2.46 -13.41 -5.18
N ASN A 109 -3.64 -13.91 -4.82
CA ASN A 109 -4.13 -15.22 -5.24
C ASN A 109 -5.34 -15.15 -6.18
N ALA A 110 -5.87 -13.95 -6.44
CA ALA A 110 -7.07 -13.78 -7.25
C ALA A 110 -7.03 -12.49 -8.08
N VAL A 111 -7.73 -12.52 -9.23
CA VAL A 111 -7.93 -11.36 -10.10
C VAL A 111 -9.42 -11.25 -10.49
N ARG A 112 -9.94 -10.01 -10.50
CA ARG A 112 -11.23 -9.69 -11.14
C ARG A 112 -10.95 -8.97 -12.43
N THR A 113 -11.54 -9.46 -13.53
CA THR A 113 -11.37 -8.86 -14.86
C THR A 113 -12.29 -7.64 -14.99
N SER A 114 -11.87 -6.53 -14.47
CA SER A 114 -12.64 -5.28 -14.47
C SER A 114 -12.57 -4.58 -15.82
N HIS A 115 -13.66 -4.19 -16.49
CA HIS A 115 -15.05 -4.61 -16.23
C HIS A 115 -15.58 -5.23 -17.52
N TYR A 116 -14.86 -6.19 -18.06
CA TYR A 116 -15.09 -6.84 -19.36
C TYR A 116 -14.23 -8.11 -19.48
N PRO A 117 -14.52 -9.02 -20.40
CA PRO A 117 -13.63 -10.14 -20.72
C PRO A 117 -12.28 -9.62 -21.19
N ASN A 118 -11.22 -9.89 -20.41
CA ASN A 118 -9.86 -9.48 -20.70
C ASN A 118 -9.25 -10.30 -21.88
N HIS A 119 -8.02 -9.97 -22.26
CA HIS A 119 -7.24 -10.70 -23.26
C HIS A 119 -7.18 -12.20 -22.92
N GLN A 120 -7.36 -13.09 -23.91
CA GLN A 120 -7.43 -14.55 -23.69
C GLN A 120 -6.22 -15.12 -22.95
N ALA A 121 -5.00 -14.63 -23.24
CA ALA A 121 -3.80 -15.09 -22.57
C ALA A 121 -3.83 -14.92 -21.04
N LEU A 122 -4.61 -13.95 -20.49
CA LEU A 122 -4.77 -13.81 -19.05
C LEU A 122 -5.32 -15.07 -18.41
N TYR A 123 -6.32 -15.69 -19.04
CA TYR A 123 -7.01 -16.88 -18.53
C TYR A 123 -6.06 -18.10 -18.55
N ASP A 124 -5.37 -18.31 -19.67
CA ASP A 124 -4.37 -19.37 -19.80
C ASP A 124 -3.26 -19.23 -18.76
N LEU A 125 -2.78 -18.01 -18.55
CA LEU A 125 -1.73 -17.72 -17.59
C LEU A 125 -2.24 -17.85 -16.12
N CYS A 126 -3.47 -17.46 -15.82
CA CYS A 126 -4.08 -17.69 -14.51
C CYS A 126 -4.23 -19.19 -14.22
N ASP A 127 -4.60 -20.00 -15.22
CA ASP A 127 -4.64 -21.45 -15.09
C ASP A 127 -3.24 -22.04 -14.78
N GLN A 128 -2.22 -21.56 -15.47
CA GLN A 128 -0.85 -22.07 -15.39
C GLN A 128 -0.11 -21.61 -14.13
N TYR A 129 -0.22 -20.33 -13.77
CA TYR A 129 0.46 -19.73 -12.61
C TYR A 129 -0.30 -19.92 -11.30
N GLY A 130 -1.58 -20.27 -11.37
CA GLY A 130 -2.46 -20.43 -10.22
C GLY A 130 -2.95 -19.11 -9.64
N LEU A 131 -3.91 -18.49 -10.31
CA LEU A 131 -4.72 -17.38 -9.80
C LEU A 131 -6.20 -17.71 -9.94
N TYR A 132 -6.98 -17.44 -8.90
CA TYR A 132 -8.44 -17.53 -8.98
C TYR A 132 -9.00 -16.35 -9.76
N MET A 133 -10.12 -16.53 -10.44
CA MET A 133 -10.71 -15.46 -11.24
C MET A 133 -12.19 -15.24 -10.93
N ILE A 134 -12.56 -13.96 -10.84
CA ILE A 134 -13.92 -13.48 -11.13
C ILE A 134 -13.87 -12.95 -12.56
N ALA A 135 -14.52 -13.69 -13.48
CA ALA A 135 -14.57 -13.34 -14.90
C ALA A 135 -15.85 -12.53 -15.18
N GLU A 136 -15.67 -11.29 -15.62
CA GLU A 136 -16.76 -10.33 -15.73
C GLU A 136 -17.22 -10.10 -17.17
N ALA A 137 -18.54 -10.12 -17.36
CA ALA A 137 -19.15 -9.73 -18.61
C ALA A 137 -19.06 -8.22 -18.83
N ASN A 138 -19.08 -7.80 -20.10
CA ASN A 138 -18.99 -6.39 -20.46
C ASN A 138 -20.31 -5.67 -20.23
N LEU A 139 -20.52 -5.18 -19.01
CA LEU A 139 -21.66 -4.34 -18.64
C LEU A 139 -21.20 -3.33 -17.59
N GLU A 140 -21.31 -2.06 -17.92
CA GLU A 140 -21.19 -0.94 -17.00
C GLU A 140 -22.02 0.24 -17.52
N SER A 141 -22.87 0.79 -16.67
CA SER A 141 -23.80 1.87 -17.03
C SER A 141 -23.91 2.96 -15.96
N HIS A 142 -22.85 3.17 -15.18
CA HIS A 142 -22.77 4.04 -14.00
C HIS A 142 -23.41 5.42 -14.26
N GLY A 143 -23.03 6.08 -15.36
CA GLY A 143 -23.57 7.40 -15.72
C GLY A 143 -25.08 7.49 -15.92
N SER A 144 -25.77 6.33 -16.07
CA SER A 144 -27.24 6.31 -16.28
C SER A 144 -28.03 6.42 -14.97
N TRP A 145 -27.43 6.08 -13.82
CA TRP A 145 -28.14 5.95 -12.54
C TRP A 145 -27.53 6.74 -11.38
N ASP A 146 -26.29 7.19 -11.49
CA ASP A 146 -25.56 7.83 -10.39
C ASP A 146 -26.32 9.05 -9.84
N LEU A 147 -26.80 9.93 -10.69
CA LEU A 147 -27.60 11.10 -10.28
C LEU A 147 -28.91 10.71 -9.59
N TYR A 148 -29.55 9.61 -10.02
CA TYR A 148 -30.74 9.08 -9.40
C TYR A 148 -30.43 8.54 -8.00
N ALA A 149 -29.43 7.69 -7.87
CA ALA A 149 -29.04 7.09 -6.60
C ALA A 149 -28.60 8.13 -5.54
N ARG A 150 -27.98 9.21 -5.97
CA ARG A 150 -27.58 10.33 -5.10
C ARG A 150 -28.71 11.32 -4.81
N GLY A 151 -29.88 11.18 -5.40
CA GLY A 151 -30.96 12.16 -5.29
C GLY A 151 -30.61 13.53 -5.90
N ALA A 152 -29.74 13.54 -6.89
CA ALA A 152 -29.20 14.76 -7.53
C ALA A 152 -29.89 15.14 -8.86
N GLY A 153 -31.16 14.71 -9.08
CA GLY A 153 -32.00 15.08 -10.20
C GLY A 153 -32.11 14.02 -11.32
N GLY A 154 -31.43 12.85 -11.21
CA GLY A 154 -31.67 11.72 -12.09
C GLY A 154 -33.03 11.04 -11.81
N ARG A 155 -33.49 10.22 -12.76
CA ARG A 155 -34.77 9.52 -12.67
C ARG A 155 -34.55 8.00 -12.77
N GLU A 156 -35.39 7.22 -12.04
CA GLU A 156 -35.32 5.75 -12.10
C GLU A 156 -35.51 5.22 -13.53
N GLU A 157 -36.34 5.89 -14.34
CA GLU A 157 -36.56 5.55 -15.74
C GLU A 157 -35.36 5.74 -16.67
N ASP A 158 -34.34 6.49 -16.23
CA ASP A 158 -33.08 6.66 -16.98
C ASP A 158 -32.11 5.50 -16.76
N VAL A 159 -32.28 4.71 -15.68
CA VAL A 159 -31.44 3.55 -15.35
C VAL A 159 -31.46 2.51 -16.48
N VAL A 160 -30.26 2.11 -16.95
CA VAL A 160 -30.06 1.03 -17.90
C VAL A 160 -29.05 0.01 -17.37
N PRO A 161 -29.26 -1.30 -17.68
CA PRO A 161 -30.37 -1.87 -18.40
C PRO A 161 -31.67 -1.93 -17.56
N GLY A 162 -31.62 -1.97 -16.23
CA GLY A 162 -32.77 -1.97 -15.34
C GLY A 162 -33.77 -3.08 -15.67
N ASP A 163 -35.08 -2.72 -15.73
CA ASP A 163 -36.19 -3.64 -16.12
C ASP A 163 -36.55 -3.52 -17.61
N LYS A 164 -35.73 -2.88 -18.47
CA LYS A 164 -36.02 -2.54 -19.86
C LYS A 164 -35.79 -3.72 -20.81
N GLU A 165 -36.86 -4.22 -21.38
CA GLU A 165 -36.85 -5.42 -22.24
C GLU A 165 -35.98 -5.24 -23.50
N GLU A 166 -35.84 -4.02 -24.03
CA GLU A 166 -35.01 -3.69 -25.18
C GLU A 166 -33.51 -3.94 -24.97
N TRP A 167 -33.05 -4.05 -23.74
CA TRP A 167 -31.64 -4.36 -23.42
C TRP A 167 -31.40 -5.85 -23.20
N LEU A 168 -32.46 -6.65 -23.00
CA LEU A 168 -32.35 -8.04 -22.55
C LEU A 168 -31.51 -8.89 -23.50
N GLU A 169 -31.81 -8.87 -24.78
CA GLU A 169 -31.14 -9.73 -25.78
C GLU A 169 -29.64 -9.41 -25.84
N ALA A 170 -29.29 -8.11 -25.89
CA ALA A 170 -27.88 -7.67 -25.93
C ALA A 170 -27.10 -8.08 -24.68
N MET A 171 -27.74 -8.02 -23.51
CA MET A 171 -27.06 -8.39 -22.24
C MET A 171 -26.92 -9.91 -22.11
N LEU A 172 -27.92 -10.68 -22.54
CA LEU A 172 -27.80 -12.13 -22.58
C LEU A 172 -26.73 -12.60 -23.59
N ASP A 173 -26.60 -11.92 -24.73
CA ASP A 173 -25.55 -12.22 -25.71
C ASP A 173 -24.13 -11.95 -25.13
N ARG A 174 -23.95 -10.84 -24.41
CA ARG A 174 -22.65 -10.53 -23.72
C ARG A 174 -22.30 -11.61 -22.71
N ALA A 175 -23.25 -12.03 -21.88
CA ALA A 175 -23.07 -13.12 -20.92
C ALA A 175 -22.71 -14.43 -21.61
N ASN A 176 -23.45 -14.77 -22.66
CA ASN A 176 -23.21 -15.98 -23.45
C ASN A 176 -21.85 -15.97 -24.15
N SER A 177 -21.45 -14.85 -24.73
CA SER A 177 -20.15 -14.70 -25.42
C SER A 177 -18.99 -14.88 -24.45
N ALA A 178 -19.07 -14.27 -23.26
CA ALA A 178 -18.08 -14.45 -22.20
C ALA A 178 -17.99 -15.93 -21.77
N TYR A 179 -19.13 -16.55 -21.49
CA TYR A 179 -19.22 -17.96 -21.10
C TYR A 179 -18.62 -18.89 -22.19
N GLN A 180 -19.08 -18.80 -23.44
CA GLN A 180 -18.65 -19.70 -24.52
C GLN A 180 -17.14 -19.59 -24.78
N ARG A 181 -16.60 -18.40 -24.68
CA ARG A 181 -15.15 -18.18 -24.86
C ARG A 181 -14.31 -18.81 -23.75
N ASP A 182 -14.72 -18.65 -22.48
CA ASP A 182 -13.83 -18.84 -21.33
C ASP A 182 -14.23 -20.03 -20.43
N LYS A 183 -15.31 -20.76 -20.72
CA LYS A 183 -15.86 -21.83 -19.88
C LYS A 183 -14.91 -22.97 -19.51
N ASN A 184 -13.82 -23.16 -20.27
CA ASN A 184 -12.89 -24.27 -20.08
C ASN A 184 -11.76 -23.96 -19.07
N HIS A 185 -11.67 -22.72 -18.56
CA HIS A 185 -10.61 -22.31 -17.65
C HIS A 185 -10.90 -22.70 -16.20
N PRO A 186 -10.06 -23.55 -15.54
CA PRO A 186 -10.27 -23.93 -14.15
C PRO A 186 -10.07 -22.77 -13.16
N SER A 187 -9.31 -21.74 -13.53
CA SER A 187 -9.07 -20.53 -12.72
C SER A 187 -10.37 -19.74 -12.47
N ILE A 188 -11.32 -19.75 -13.40
CA ILE A 188 -12.61 -19.07 -13.21
C ILE A 188 -13.43 -19.81 -12.15
N LEU A 189 -13.65 -19.17 -11.01
CA LEU A 189 -14.50 -19.67 -9.94
C LEU A 189 -15.88 -19.01 -9.95
N ILE A 190 -15.96 -17.77 -10.42
CA ILE A 190 -17.16 -16.93 -10.36
C ILE A 190 -17.33 -16.22 -11.69
N TRP A 191 -18.55 -16.28 -12.24
CA TRP A 191 -18.99 -15.42 -13.33
C TRP A 191 -19.58 -14.15 -12.76
N SER A 192 -19.20 -12.98 -13.28
CA SER A 192 -19.79 -11.70 -12.88
C SER A 192 -20.63 -11.11 -14.00
N CYS A 193 -21.82 -10.62 -13.65
CA CYS A 193 -22.76 -10.04 -14.61
C CYS A 193 -22.30 -8.68 -15.15
N GLY A 194 -21.43 -7.98 -14.44
CA GLY A 194 -20.96 -6.64 -14.80
C GLY A 194 -20.64 -5.80 -13.58
N ASN A 195 -20.49 -4.51 -13.80
CA ASN A 195 -20.11 -3.51 -12.84
C ASN A 195 -21.10 -2.34 -12.84
N GLU A 196 -21.33 -1.72 -11.69
CA GLU A 196 -21.99 -0.44 -11.44
C GLU A 196 -23.15 -0.11 -12.41
N SER A 197 -24.09 -1.05 -12.52
CA SER A 197 -25.27 -0.94 -13.40
C SER A 197 -26.59 -0.97 -12.64
N TYR A 198 -26.56 -0.50 -11.36
CA TYR A 198 -27.67 -0.41 -10.42
C TYR A 198 -28.28 -1.78 -10.08
N GLY A 199 -29.13 -2.35 -10.96
CA GLY A 199 -29.83 -3.63 -10.77
C GLY A 199 -30.94 -3.79 -11.81
N GLY A 200 -31.93 -4.64 -11.47
CA GLY A 200 -33.10 -4.83 -12.29
C GLY A 200 -33.21 -6.21 -12.91
N LYS A 201 -34.35 -6.43 -13.61
CA LYS A 201 -34.74 -7.71 -14.25
C LYS A 201 -33.69 -8.21 -15.26
N VAL A 202 -33.12 -7.30 -16.04
CA VAL A 202 -32.20 -7.69 -17.13
C VAL A 202 -30.93 -8.35 -16.57
N ILE A 203 -30.31 -7.75 -15.51
CA ILE A 203 -29.12 -8.34 -14.88
C ILE A 203 -29.47 -9.64 -14.16
N TYR A 204 -30.66 -9.72 -13.57
CA TYR A 204 -31.16 -10.97 -12.99
C TYR A 204 -31.26 -12.09 -14.03
N GLU A 205 -31.77 -11.81 -15.22
CA GLU A 205 -31.83 -12.81 -16.30
C GLU A 205 -30.44 -13.20 -16.82
N MET A 206 -29.45 -12.27 -16.86
CA MET A 206 -28.06 -12.63 -17.14
C MET A 206 -27.52 -13.64 -16.11
N SER A 207 -27.76 -13.39 -14.84
CA SER A 207 -27.34 -14.30 -13.75
C SER A 207 -28.02 -15.69 -13.94
N ARG A 208 -29.33 -15.72 -14.20
CA ARG A 208 -30.04 -16.98 -14.46
C ARG A 208 -29.46 -17.72 -15.65
N GLN A 209 -29.01 -17.00 -16.69
CA GLN A 209 -28.39 -17.63 -17.86
C GLN A 209 -27.07 -18.29 -17.48
N PHE A 210 -26.17 -17.60 -16.76
CA PHE A 210 -24.94 -18.21 -16.25
C PHE A 210 -25.20 -19.44 -15.39
N LYS A 211 -26.13 -19.37 -14.43
CA LYS A 211 -26.49 -20.50 -13.54
C LYS A 211 -27.07 -21.70 -14.32
N ARG A 212 -27.78 -21.49 -15.43
CA ARG A 212 -28.27 -22.57 -16.30
C ARG A 212 -27.16 -23.20 -17.14
N GLN A 213 -26.25 -22.39 -17.67
CA GLN A 213 -25.17 -22.86 -18.55
C GLN A 213 -24.03 -23.50 -17.76
N ASP A 214 -23.76 -23.02 -16.53
CA ASP A 214 -22.66 -23.46 -15.71
C ASP A 214 -23.05 -23.62 -14.23
N PRO A 215 -23.61 -24.75 -13.85
CA PRO A 215 -23.94 -25.02 -12.44
C PRO A 215 -22.71 -25.32 -11.56
N THR A 216 -21.50 -25.30 -12.13
CA THR A 216 -20.23 -25.59 -11.41
C THR A 216 -19.51 -24.37 -10.90
N ARG A 217 -20.02 -23.17 -11.21
CA ARG A 217 -19.48 -21.87 -10.78
C ARG A 217 -20.57 -21.03 -10.14
N LEU A 218 -20.16 -20.10 -9.28
CA LEU A 218 -21.07 -19.12 -8.69
C LEU A 218 -21.24 -17.91 -9.60
N VAL A 219 -22.26 -17.10 -9.33
CA VAL A 219 -22.53 -15.86 -10.04
C VAL A 219 -22.46 -14.67 -9.09
N HIS A 220 -21.77 -13.64 -9.51
CA HIS A 220 -21.55 -12.39 -8.81
C HIS A 220 -22.24 -11.22 -9.52
N TYR A 221 -22.75 -10.31 -8.74
CA TYR A 221 -23.08 -8.94 -9.10
C TYR A 221 -23.15 -8.09 -7.84
N GLU A 222 -22.40 -6.95 -7.80
CA GLU A 222 -22.29 -6.11 -6.60
C GLU A 222 -23.56 -5.28 -6.33
N GLY A 223 -24.22 -4.83 -7.39
CA GLY A 223 -25.33 -3.87 -7.29
C GLY A 223 -26.64 -4.40 -6.70
N ILE A 224 -26.67 -5.65 -6.17
CA ILE A 224 -27.90 -6.21 -5.57
C ILE A 224 -28.45 -5.39 -4.41
N PHE A 225 -27.61 -4.59 -3.75
CA PHE A 225 -28.06 -3.72 -2.65
C PHE A 225 -28.86 -2.50 -3.13
N HIS A 226 -28.72 -2.11 -4.38
CA HIS A 226 -29.53 -1.05 -4.99
C HIS A 226 -30.95 -1.53 -5.31
N ASP A 227 -31.11 -2.80 -5.70
CA ASP A 227 -32.41 -3.37 -6.06
C ASP A 227 -32.62 -4.77 -5.46
N ARG A 228 -33.07 -4.81 -4.22
CA ARG A 228 -33.30 -6.05 -3.47
C ARG A 228 -34.44 -6.91 -3.99
N ARG A 229 -35.24 -6.44 -4.96
CA ARG A 229 -36.24 -7.28 -5.65
C ARG A 229 -35.59 -8.50 -6.33
N TYR A 230 -34.38 -8.31 -6.78
CA TYR A 230 -33.56 -9.31 -7.47
C TYR A 230 -32.33 -9.76 -6.67
N ASN A 231 -32.48 -9.92 -5.35
CA ASN A 231 -31.40 -10.30 -4.46
C ASN A 231 -30.70 -11.61 -4.86
N GLU A 232 -31.38 -12.51 -5.58
CA GLU A 232 -30.84 -13.79 -6.07
C GLU A 232 -29.92 -13.64 -7.29
N THR A 233 -29.74 -12.43 -7.82
CA THR A 233 -28.80 -12.16 -8.92
C THR A 233 -27.38 -12.58 -8.55
N SER A 234 -26.97 -12.34 -7.32
CA SER A 234 -25.65 -12.73 -6.83
C SER A 234 -25.73 -13.83 -5.78
N ASP A 235 -24.80 -14.79 -5.83
CA ASP A 235 -24.70 -15.86 -4.83
C ASP A 235 -23.97 -15.39 -3.56
N MET A 236 -23.36 -14.20 -3.57
CA MET A 236 -22.72 -13.55 -2.44
C MET A 236 -23.22 -12.11 -2.29
N GLU A 237 -23.15 -11.59 -1.09
CA GLU A 237 -23.17 -10.15 -0.87
C GLU A 237 -21.83 -9.59 -1.34
N SER A 238 -21.88 -8.51 -2.09
CA SER A 238 -20.70 -7.85 -2.61
C SER A 238 -20.90 -6.34 -2.55
N GLN A 239 -19.93 -5.64 -2.07
CA GLN A 239 -19.96 -4.18 -1.95
C GLN A 239 -18.59 -3.60 -2.30
N MET A 240 -18.56 -2.30 -2.54
CA MET A 240 -17.35 -1.55 -2.89
C MET A 240 -17.00 -0.59 -1.76
N TYR A 241 -15.71 -0.49 -1.44
CA TYR A 241 -15.13 0.48 -0.49
C TYR A 241 -15.81 0.53 0.89
N THR A 242 -16.48 -0.55 1.25
CA THR A 242 -17.15 -0.67 2.54
C THR A 242 -16.10 -0.88 3.64
N PRO A 243 -16.00 0.00 4.65
CA PRO A 243 -15.06 -0.17 5.75
C PRO A 243 -15.18 -1.53 6.44
N ALA A 244 -14.07 -2.14 6.85
CA ALA A 244 -14.06 -3.46 7.48
C ALA A 244 -15.01 -3.57 8.69
N ALA A 245 -15.11 -2.51 9.50
CA ALA A 245 -16.05 -2.45 10.62
C ALA A 245 -17.51 -2.49 10.17
N LYS A 246 -17.84 -1.87 9.02
CA LYS A 246 -19.19 -1.89 8.45
C LYS A 246 -19.55 -3.24 7.84
N ILE A 247 -18.56 -3.94 7.26
CA ILE A 247 -18.75 -5.35 6.82
C ILE A 247 -19.10 -6.23 8.02
N ALA A 248 -18.34 -6.11 9.12
CA ALA A 248 -18.62 -6.84 10.35
C ALA A 248 -20.02 -6.52 10.91
N GLU A 249 -20.42 -5.24 10.93
CA GLU A 249 -21.77 -4.80 11.35
C GLU A 249 -22.87 -5.39 10.45
N PHE A 250 -22.66 -5.38 9.13
CA PHE A 250 -23.60 -5.98 8.17
C PHE A 250 -23.79 -7.48 8.44
N LEU A 251 -22.69 -8.23 8.60
CA LEU A 251 -22.71 -9.67 8.83
C LEU A 251 -23.28 -10.08 10.20
N GLN A 252 -23.32 -9.17 11.17
CA GLN A 252 -24.07 -9.39 12.41
C GLN A 252 -25.60 -9.37 12.19
N LYS A 253 -26.09 -8.62 11.19
CA LYS A 253 -27.50 -8.44 10.90
C LYS A 253 -28.01 -9.40 9.83
N ASP A 254 -27.21 -9.64 8.79
CA ASP A 254 -27.56 -10.52 7.66
C ASP A 254 -26.44 -11.53 7.41
N ARG A 255 -26.75 -12.80 7.65
CA ARG A 255 -25.86 -13.93 7.44
C ARG A 255 -26.38 -14.87 6.33
N SER A 256 -27.22 -14.36 5.42
CA SER A 256 -27.85 -15.16 4.37
C SER A 256 -26.86 -15.60 3.28
N LYS A 257 -25.81 -14.83 3.05
CA LYS A 257 -24.80 -15.04 1.99
C LYS A 257 -23.37 -14.85 2.54
N PRO A 258 -22.33 -15.40 1.85
CA PRO A 258 -20.97 -14.96 2.07
C PRO A 258 -20.81 -13.53 1.59
N PHE A 259 -19.82 -12.82 2.12
CA PHE A 259 -19.50 -11.45 1.76
C PHE A 259 -18.10 -11.37 1.11
N ILE A 260 -17.99 -10.69 -0.01
CA ILE A 260 -16.73 -10.25 -0.60
C ILE A 260 -16.76 -8.73 -0.80
N CYS A 261 -15.61 -8.07 -0.73
CA CYS A 261 -15.46 -6.69 -1.14
C CYS A 261 -14.88 -6.70 -2.57
N CYS A 262 -15.73 -6.55 -3.60
CA CYS A 262 -15.25 -6.67 -4.99
C CYS A 262 -14.31 -5.54 -5.39
N GLU A 263 -14.38 -4.40 -4.68
CA GLU A 263 -13.42 -3.30 -4.75
C GLU A 263 -13.19 -2.73 -3.36
N TYR A 264 -11.93 -2.58 -2.95
CA TYR A 264 -11.57 -1.98 -1.68
C TYR A 264 -10.17 -1.36 -1.73
N LEU A 265 -9.84 -0.53 -0.72
CA LEU A 265 -8.52 0.11 -0.62
C LEU A 265 -8.14 0.85 -1.90
N HIS A 266 -8.97 1.83 -2.32
CA HIS A 266 -8.69 2.59 -3.54
C HIS A 266 -7.24 3.08 -3.56
N ALA A 267 -6.41 2.48 -4.44
CA ALA A 267 -4.95 2.56 -4.37
C ALA A 267 -4.37 3.78 -5.09
N MET A 268 -5.12 4.89 -5.15
CA MET A 268 -4.72 6.12 -5.83
C MET A 268 -3.57 6.82 -5.08
N GLY A 269 -2.45 7.03 -5.77
CA GLY A 269 -1.25 7.66 -5.21
C GLY A 269 -0.74 6.98 -3.94
N ASN A 270 -0.38 7.77 -2.94
CA ASN A 270 0.04 7.28 -1.62
C ASN A 270 -1.17 6.85 -0.79
N SER A 271 -1.43 5.55 -0.71
CA SER A 271 -2.69 4.97 -0.24
C SER A 271 -2.51 3.57 0.35
N CYS A 272 -3.56 2.72 0.36
CA CYS A 272 -3.60 1.38 0.95
C CYS A 272 -3.33 1.36 2.47
N GLY A 273 -3.80 2.36 3.20
CA GLY A 273 -3.76 2.38 4.66
C GLY A 273 -4.78 1.41 5.28
N ALA A 274 -4.51 0.96 6.49
CA ALA A 274 -5.39 0.09 7.29
C ALA A 274 -5.81 -1.23 6.62
N MET A 275 -4.98 -1.76 5.71
CA MET A 275 -5.27 -3.02 4.99
C MET A 275 -5.43 -4.22 5.94
N ASP A 276 -4.70 -4.23 7.05
CA ASP A 276 -4.78 -5.25 8.10
C ASP A 276 -6.18 -5.41 8.67
N ARG A 277 -6.98 -4.33 8.74
CA ARG A 277 -8.38 -4.40 9.23
C ARG A 277 -9.24 -5.36 8.40
N TYR A 278 -9.04 -5.36 7.10
CA TYR A 278 -9.76 -6.25 6.19
C TYR A 278 -9.23 -7.68 6.24
N THR A 279 -7.93 -7.86 6.27
CA THR A 279 -7.34 -9.21 6.31
C THR A 279 -7.57 -9.91 7.65
N ASP A 280 -7.50 -9.19 8.78
CA ASP A 280 -7.81 -9.74 10.10
C ASP A 280 -9.31 -10.13 10.22
N LEU A 281 -10.19 -9.40 9.55
CA LEU A 281 -11.61 -9.76 9.51
C LEU A 281 -11.84 -11.11 8.83
N THR A 282 -11.04 -11.50 7.83
CA THR A 282 -11.14 -12.82 7.18
C THR A 282 -10.83 -13.98 8.13
N ASP A 283 -10.01 -13.72 9.16
CA ASP A 283 -9.63 -14.73 10.17
C ASP A 283 -10.69 -14.88 11.27
N THR A 284 -11.48 -13.83 11.53
CA THR A 284 -12.43 -13.76 12.64
C THR A 284 -13.90 -13.91 12.22
N GLU A 285 -14.26 -13.58 10.97
CA GLU A 285 -15.61 -13.69 10.43
C GLU A 285 -15.65 -14.68 9.24
N PRO A 286 -16.16 -15.91 9.44
CA PRO A 286 -16.13 -16.94 8.40
C PRO A 286 -16.89 -16.59 7.10
N LEU A 287 -17.92 -15.75 7.17
CA LEU A 287 -18.67 -15.31 6.01
C LEU A 287 -17.98 -14.21 5.21
N TYR A 288 -17.02 -13.49 5.79
CA TYR A 288 -16.20 -12.55 5.02
C TYR A 288 -15.06 -13.31 4.36
N GLN A 289 -15.09 -13.42 3.06
CA GLN A 289 -14.15 -14.23 2.29
C GLN A 289 -13.17 -13.41 1.44
N GLY A 290 -12.84 -12.20 1.91
CA GLY A 290 -11.81 -11.36 1.34
C GLY A 290 -12.32 -10.35 0.31
N GLY A 291 -11.42 -9.87 -0.54
CA GLY A 291 -11.73 -8.80 -1.49
C GLY A 291 -10.66 -8.60 -2.55
N PHE A 292 -10.92 -7.58 -3.41
CA PHE A 292 -10.09 -7.25 -4.55
C PHE A 292 -9.69 -5.77 -4.48
N ILE A 293 -8.40 -5.47 -4.38
CA ILE A 293 -7.90 -4.10 -4.33
C ILE A 293 -8.24 -3.38 -5.63
N TRP A 294 -8.69 -2.16 -5.57
CA TRP A 294 -8.85 -1.28 -6.71
C TRP A 294 -7.66 -0.34 -6.82
N ASP A 295 -6.73 -0.46 -7.84
CA ASP A 295 -6.63 -1.65 -8.67
C ASP A 295 -5.17 -2.10 -8.81
N TYR A 296 -4.84 -2.90 -9.79
CA TYR A 296 -3.51 -3.48 -9.94
C TYR A 296 -2.47 -2.48 -10.45
N ILE A 297 -2.78 -1.68 -11.48
CA ILE A 297 -1.79 -0.83 -12.16
C ILE A 297 -2.36 0.52 -12.58
N ASP A 298 -1.58 1.58 -12.41
CA ASP A 298 -1.95 2.90 -12.92
C ASP A 298 -2.24 2.85 -14.42
N GLN A 299 -3.39 3.36 -14.86
CA GLN A 299 -3.71 3.50 -16.27
C GLN A 299 -3.24 4.87 -16.77
N SER A 300 -1.94 5.01 -16.92
CA SER A 300 -1.27 6.18 -17.50
C SER A 300 -0.76 5.91 -18.90
N LEU A 301 -0.58 6.96 -19.70
CA LEU A 301 0.00 6.87 -21.05
C LEU A 301 1.37 7.54 -21.09
N THR A 302 2.38 6.80 -21.51
CA THR A 302 3.73 7.34 -21.71
C THR A 302 3.71 8.38 -22.85
N ARG A 303 4.01 9.63 -22.52
CA ARG A 303 4.04 10.78 -23.42
C ARG A 303 5.35 11.53 -23.32
N LYS A 304 5.57 12.47 -24.21
CA LYS A 304 6.72 13.38 -24.17
C LYS A 304 6.27 14.81 -23.95
N ASP A 305 6.94 15.49 -23.02
CA ASP A 305 6.77 16.93 -22.83
C ASP A 305 7.30 17.72 -24.03
N ARG A 306 7.14 19.06 -24.00
CA ARG A 306 7.64 19.95 -25.06
C ARG A 306 9.16 19.93 -25.25
N TYR A 307 9.91 19.33 -24.32
CA TYR A 307 11.37 19.16 -24.39
C TYR A 307 11.79 17.76 -24.82
N GLY A 308 10.81 16.86 -25.09
CA GLY A 308 11.05 15.48 -25.49
C GLY A 308 11.32 14.53 -24.33
N ARG A 309 11.10 14.93 -23.08
CA ARG A 309 11.25 14.07 -21.90
C ARG A 309 9.98 13.25 -21.69
N GLU A 310 10.13 11.97 -21.46
CA GLU A 310 9.02 11.07 -21.19
C GLU A 310 8.41 11.31 -19.81
N PHE A 311 7.09 11.18 -19.74
CA PHE A 311 6.32 11.23 -18.51
C PHE A 311 5.05 10.38 -18.64
N GLU A 312 4.49 9.96 -17.53
CA GLU A 312 3.22 9.27 -17.48
C GLU A 312 2.08 10.28 -17.43
N ALA A 313 1.33 10.33 -18.53
CA ALA A 313 0.22 11.24 -18.74
C ALA A 313 -1.09 10.66 -18.21
N TYR A 314 -1.97 11.56 -17.76
CA TYR A 314 -3.29 11.21 -17.24
C TYR A 314 -4.39 12.09 -17.84
N GLY A 315 -5.62 11.99 -17.34
CA GLY A 315 -6.78 12.70 -17.88
C GLY A 315 -6.57 14.22 -18.02
N GLY A 316 -6.84 14.75 -19.22
CA GLY A 316 -6.66 16.14 -19.59
C GLY A 316 -5.37 16.46 -20.36
N ASP A 317 -4.36 15.60 -20.28
CA ASP A 317 -3.07 15.81 -20.96
C ASP A 317 -3.17 15.67 -22.49
N CYS A 318 -4.20 15.00 -22.98
CA CYS A 318 -4.51 14.89 -24.40
C CYS A 318 -5.40 16.04 -24.92
N GLY A 319 -5.77 16.98 -24.05
CA GLY A 319 -6.59 18.15 -24.40
C GLY A 319 -8.09 17.93 -24.23
N GLU A 320 -8.52 16.75 -23.75
CA GLU A 320 -9.93 16.45 -23.48
C GLU A 320 -10.47 17.24 -22.28
N ARG A 321 -11.76 17.63 -22.39
CA ARG A 321 -12.53 18.29 -21.34
C ARG A 321 -14.01 17.90 -21.48
N PRO A 322 -14.71 17.57 -20.38
CA PRO A 322 -14.21 17.45 -19.00
C PRO A 322 -13.26 16.28 -18.80
N THR A 323 -12.60 16.20 -17.62
CA THR A 323 -11.65 15.14 -17.28
C THR A 323 -11.67 14.88 -15.79
N ASP A 324 -11.35 13.64 -15.39
CA ASP A 324 -11.16 13.22 -14.00
C ASP A 324 -9.67 13.28 -13.55
N TYR A 325 -8.83 13.96 -14.35
CA TYR A 325 -7.39 14.13 -14.07
C TYR A 325 -6.68 12.80 -13.82
N ASN A 326 -5.91 12.69 -12.72
CA ASN A 326 -5.14 11.49 -12.36
C ASN A 326 -5.96 10.38 -11.67
N PHE A 327 -7.30 10.36 -11.77
CA PHE A 327 -8.15 9.39 -11.11
C PHE A 327 -7.88 7.94 -11.57
N SER A 328 -7.37 7.76 -12.78
CA SER A 328 -6.91 6.47 -13.32
C SER A 328 -5.55 6.01 -12.77
N GLY A 329 -4.88 6.83 -11.95
CA GLY A 329 -3.63 6.50 -11.25
C GLY A 329 -3.87 5.82 -9.90
N ASN A 330 -4.56 4.69 -9.92
CA ASN A 330 -5.06 3.99 -8.74
C ASN A 330 -4.47 2.58 -8.57
N GLY A 331 -3.31 2.33 -9.18
CA GLY A 331 -2.63 1.04 -9.13
C GLY A 331 -1.76 0.80 -7.90
N ILE A 332 -1.68 -0.47 -7.46
CA ILE A 332 -0.64 -0.91 -6.53
C ILE A 332 0.71 -1.11 -7.23
N ALA A 333 0.73 -1.16 -8.55
CA ALA A 333 1.90 -1.04 -9.40
C ALA A 333 1.86 0.29 -10.16
N TYR A 334 3.02 0.87 -10.44
CA TYR A 334 3.14 2.04 -11.29
C TYR A 334 2.80 1.72 -12.74
N GLY A 335 2.21 2.68 -13.46
CA GLY A 335 2.16 2.70 -14.91
C GLY A 335 3.57 2.70 -15.52
N GLY A 336 3.66 2.93 -16.82
CA GLY A 336 4.92 2.90 -17.55
C GLY A 336 5.30 1.53 -18.08
N GLU A 337 6.34 1.48 -18.92
CA GLU A 337 6.75 0.27 -19.62
C GLU A 337 7.25 -0.83 -18.66
N GLU A 338 7.91 -0.44 -17.56
CA GLU A 338 8.51 -1.37 -16.61
C GLU A 338 7.50 -2.01 -15.66
N ARG A 339 6.32 -1.42 -15.47
CA ARG A 339 5.21 -1.95 -14.62
C ARG A 339 5.69 -2.33 -13.21
N LEU A 340 6.48 -1.45 -12.60
CA LEU A 340 7.15 -1.73 -11.32
C LEU A 340 6.16 -1.71 -10.14
N PRO A 341 6.36 -2.57 -9.13
CA PRO A 341 5.58 -2.50 -7.91
C PRO A 341 5.82 -1.17 -7.19
N SER A 342 4.75 -0.52 -6.72
CA SER A 342 4.86 0.68 -5.89
C SER A 342 5.17 0.32 -4.43
N PRO A 343 5.54 1.28 -3.56
CA PRO A 343 5.78 1.01 -2.14
C PRO A 343 4.60 0.36 -1.40
N LYS A 344 3.38 0.52 -1.89
CA LYS A 344 2.15 -0.12 -1.36
C LYS A 344 2.23 -1.65 -1.39
N MET A 345 2.94 -2.21 -2.36
CA MET A 345 3.09 -3.67 -2.51
C MET A 345 3.79 -4.34 -1.33
N GLN A 346 4.59 -3.61 -0.55
CA GLN A 346 5.17 -4.14 0.70
C GLN A 346 4.07 -4.53 1.70
N THR A 347 3.08 -3.66 1.87
CA THR A 347 1.91 -3.90 2.74
C THR A 347 1.01 -4.99 2.16
N VAL A 348 0.74 -4.96 0.85
CA VAL A 348 -0.05 -6.00 0.17
C VAL A 348 0.57 -7.38 0.37
N LYS A 349 1.87 -7.53 0.09
CA LYS A 349 2.59 -8.79 0.24
C LYS A 349 2.47 -9.38 1.63
N PHE A 350 2.61 -8.56 2.66
CA PHE A 350 2.55 -9.00 4.06
C PHE A 350 1.13 -9.42 4.47
N ASN A 351 0.16 -8.57 4.19
CA ASN A 351 -1.22 -8.84 4.59
C ASN A 351 -1.83 -10.03 3.81
N TYR A 352 -1.31 -10.31 2.62
CA TYR A 352 -1.76 -11.45 1.80
C TYR A 352 -0.93 -12.73 2.01
N GLN A 353 0.08 -12.74 2.90
CA GLN A 353 0.84 -13.97 3.16
C GLN A 353 -0.05 -15.10 3.70
N ASN A 354 0.26 -16.35 3.29
CA ASN A 354 -0.47 -17.54 3.72
C ASN A 354 0.09 -18.18 5.00
N ILE A 355 1.11 -17.59 5.59
CA ILE A 355 1.71 -18.07 6.85
C ILE A 355 1.79 -16.88 7.78
N SER A 356 1.00 -16.90 8.86
CA SER A 356 1.13 -15.91 9.94
C SER A 356 2.19 -16.38 10.93
N ILE A 357 3.14 -15.49 11.24
CA ILE A 357 4.35 -15.84 11.99
C ILE A 357 4.48 -14.88 13.18
N PHE A 358 4.48 -15.43 14.38
CA PHE A 358 4.52 -14.66 15.64
C PHE A 358 5.77 -15.07 16.46
N PRO A 359 6.95 -14.47 16.15
CA PRO A 359 8.16 -14.74 16.92
C PRO A 359 8.06 -14.12 18.33
N SER A 360 8.86 -14.66 19.23
CA SER A 360 9.20 -14.10 20.53
C SER A 360 10.72 -14.16 20.71
N GLU A 361 11.24 -13.91 21.91
CA GLU A 361 12.69 -13.97 22.17
C GLU A 361 13.31 -15.34 21.81
N THR A 362 12.60 -16.44 22.08
CA THR A 362 13.16 -17.80 21.95
C THR A 362 12.24 -18.80 21.26
N GLN A 363 11.04 -18.39 20.88
CA GLN A 363 10.03 -19.24 20.27
C GLN A 363 9.35 -18.55 19.10
N VAL A 364 8.69 -19.34 18.24
CA VAL A 364 7.81 -18.83 17.19
C VAL A 364 6.53 -19.65 17.14
N ARG A 365 5.38 -18.99 17.13
CA ARG A 365 4.09 -19.59 16.75
C ARG A 365 3.85 -19.31 15.27
N VAL A 366 3.49 -20.36 14.54
CA VAL A 366 3.22 -20.31 13.10
C VAL A 366 1.82 -20.82 12.84
N VAL A 367 1.02 -20.05 12.11
CA VAL A 367 -0.32 -20.42 11.65
C VAL A 367 -0.25 -20.59 10.14
N ASN A 368 -0.52 -21.79 9.64
CA ASN A 368 -0.54 -22.08 8.22
C ASN A 368 -1.95 -21.85 7.67
N LYS A 369 -2.11 -20.82 6.84
CA LYS A 369 -3.38 -20.45 6.15
C LYS A 369 -3.48 -21.02 4.74
N HIS A 370 -2.49 -21.81 4.29
CA HIS A 370 -2.61 -22.56 3.03
C HIS A 370 -3.77 -23.54 3.12
N LEU A 371 -4.47 -23.73 2.02
CA LEU A 371 -5.57 -24.69 1.94
C LEU A 371 -5.06 -26.13 1.76
N PHE A 372 -3.92 -26.29 1.08
CA PHE A 372 -3.44 -27.61 0.62
C PHE A 372 -1.95 -27.84 0.88
N LEU A 373 -1.13 -26.81 1.12
CA LEU A 373 0.31 -26.95 1.27
C LEU A 373 0.73 -26.97 2.76
N ASN A 374 1.55 -27.95 3.15
CA ASN A 374 2.30 -27.90 4.40
C ASN A 374 3.41 -26.85 4.31
N THR A 375 3.78 -26.20 5.42
CA THR A 375 4.83 -25.19 5.43
C THR A 375 6.22 -25.74 5.11
N ASP A 376 6.42 -27.05 5.17
CA ASP A 376 7.70 -27.70 4.86
C ASP A 376 8.09 -27.67 3.37
N VAL A 377 7.19 -27.22 2.47
CA VAL A 377 7.53 -26.93 1.08
C VAL A 377 8.44 -25.72 0.95
N TYR A 378 8.62 -24.94 2.01
CA TYR A 378 9.49 -23.76 2.06
C TYR A 378 10.72 -24.01 2.92
N ASP A 379 11.80 -23.28 2.65
CA ASP A 379 12.91 -23.11 3.56
C ASP A 379 12.53 -22.07 4.62
N CYS A 380 12.76 -22.39 5.90
CA CYS A 380 12.56 -21.44 6.99
C CYS A 380 13.89 -21.08 7.64
N ALA A 381 14.09 -19.77 7.90
CA ALA A 381 15.25 -19.25 8.61
C ALA A 381 14.83 -18.30 9.73
N ALA A 382 15.56 -18.36 10.85
CA ALA A 382 15.45 -17.43 11.95
C ALA A 382 16.70 -16.56 12.03
N GLN A 383 16.51 -15.25 12.07
CA GLN A 383 17.57 -14.24 12.20
C GLN A 383 17.44 -13.50 13.52
N LEU A 384 18.55 -13.35 14.22
CA LEU A 384 18.71 -12.48 15.38
C LEU A 384 19.60 -11.31 15.00
N ALA A 385 19.15 -10.08 15.26
CA ALA A 385 19.96 -8.89 15.11
C ALA A 385 19.93 -8.04 16.38
N ARG A 386 20.95 -7.21 16.59
CA ARG A 386 21.04 -6.21 17.68
C ARG A 386 21.39 -4.86 17.11
N ASP A 387 20.62 -3.84 17.49
CA ASP A 387 20.78 -2.45 17.02
C ASP A 387 20.82 -2.39 15.47
N GLY A 388 19.97 -3.18 14.82
CA GLY A 388 19.88 -3.34 13.37
C GLY A 388 20.95 -4.19 12.70
N LYS A 389 21.98 -4.64 13.44
CA LYS A 389 23.08 -5.45 12.89
C LYS A 389 22.83 -6.94 13.11
N LYS A 390 22.84 -7.71 12.05
CA LYS A 390 22.70 -9.17 12.09
C LYS A 390 23.80 -9.80 12.97
N ILE A 391 23.38 -10.59 13.96
CA ILE A 391 24.26 -11.38 14.84
C ILE A 391 24.33 -12.80 14.32
N LEU A 392 23.17 -13.41 14.02
CA LEU A 392 23.02 -14.80 13.67
C LEU A 392 21.86 -15.00 12.71
N GLU A 393 22.01 -15.93 11.78
CA GLU A 393 20.93 -16.43 10.94
C GLU A 393 21.09 -17.95 10.84
N MET A 394 20.04 -18.70 11.14
CA MET A 394 20.08 -20.17 11.14
C MET A 394 18.83 -20.74 10.47
N PRO A 395 18.94 -21.85 9.74
CA PRO A 395 17.77 -22.59 9.29
C PRO A 395 17.01 -23.16 10.47
N VAL A 396 15.68 -23.17 10.37
CA VAL A 396 14.77 -23.75 11.35
C VAL A 396 13.84 -24.72 10.62
N LYS A 397 13.70 -25.93 11.14
CA LYS A 397 12.76 -26.88 10.57
C LYS A 397 11.38 -26.65 11.18
N ILE A 398 10.45 -26.14 10.36
CA ILE A 398 9.06 -25.89 10.72
C ILE A 398 8.18 -26.65 9.73
N SER A 399 7.28 -27.48 10.26
CA SER A 399 6.29 -28.22 9.48
C SER A 399 4.96 -28.08 10.18
N VAL A 400 4.02 -27.40 9.52
CA VAL A 400 2.65 -27.17 9.96
C VAL A 400 1.71 -27.55 8.83
N ASP A 401 0.77 -28.43 9.11
CA ASP A 401 -0.21 -28.87 8.13
C ASP A 401 -1.15 -27.74 7.68
N PRO A 402 -1.80 -27.86 6.50
CA PRO A 402 -2.73 -26.86 6.00
C PRO A 402 -3.85 -26.57 7.01
N LEU A 403 -4.11 -25.29 7.26
CA LEU A 403 -5.14 -24.76 8.19
C LEU A 403 -4.88 -25.11 9.67
N GLU A 404 -3.66 -25.50 10.03
CA GLU A 404 -3.25 -25.80 11.41
C GLU A 404 -2.24 -24.76 11.94
N GLU A 405 -1.91 -24.86 13.22
CA GLU A 405 -0.88 -24.05 13.87
C GLU A 405 0.10 -24.90 14.68
N GLY A 406 1.29 -24.33 14.90
CA GLY A 406 2.33 -24.96 15.71
C GLY A 406 3.26 -23.95 16.38
N SER A 407 3.91 -24.37 17.46
CA SER A 407 4.90 -23.58 18.18
C SER A 407 6.25 -24.28 18.18
N PHE A 408 7.32 -23.55 17.89
CA PHE A 408 8.66 -24.11 17.71
C PHE A 408 9.69 -23.30 18.49
N GLN A 409 10.73 -23.98 18.99
CA GLN A 409 11.87 -23.34 19.63
C GLN A 409 12.79 -22.72 18.56
N LEU A 410 13.26 -21.52 18.83
CA LEU A 410 14.27 -20.86 17.98
C LEU A 410 15.69 -21.29 18.40
N PRO A 411 16.68 -21.25 17.48
CA PRO A 411 18.02 -21.78 17.73
C PRO A 411 18.92 -20.81 18.52
N PHE A 412 18.34 -19.83 19.24
CA PHE A 412 19.08 -18.90 20.09
C PHE A 412 18.36 -18.69 21.42
N GLY A 413 19.15 -18.49 22.47
CA GLY A 413 18.64 -18.26 23.82
C GLY A 413 18.35 -16.79 24.09
N LYS A 414 17.86 -16.51 25.29
CA LYS A 414 17.62 -15.16 25.79
C LYS A 414 18.91 -14.34 25.79
N GLN A 415 18.81 -13.10 25.34
CA GLN A 415 19.95 -12.19 25.25
C GLN A 415 20.10 -11.37 26.54
N GLU A 416 21.36 -11.14 26.98
CA GLU A 416 21.66 -10.41 28.21
C GLU A 416 22.41 -9.08 27.96
N ARG A 417 23.04 -8.93 26.79
CA ARG A 417 23.77 -7.71 26.44
C ARG A 417 22.79 -6.57 26.12
N PRO A 418 23.00 -5.37 26.68
CA PRO A 418 22.16 -4.22 26.36
C PRO A 418 22.09 -3.94 24.85
N GLY A 419 20.89 -3.55 24.38
CA GLY A 419 20.62 -3.21 22.98
C GLY A 419 19.17 -3.52 22.58
N GLU A 420 18.79 -3.06 21.41
CA GLU A 420 17.50 -3.39 20.81
C GLU A 420 17.65 -4.60 19.89
N TYR A 421 16.90 -5.63 20.15
CA TYR A 421 16.97 -6.89 19.42
C TYR A 421 15.78 -7.07 18.48
N THR A 422 16.03 -7.66 17.33
CA THR A 422 14.99 -8.15 16.41
C THR A 422 15.15 -9.64 16.19
N VAL A 423 14.05 -10.38 16.32
CA VAL A 423 13.92 -11.78 15.93
C VAL A 423 13.05 -11.83 14.70
N THR A 424 13.62 -12.19 13.55
CA THR A 424 12.90 -12.31 12.29
C THR A 424 12.87 -13.76 11.86
N VAL A 425 11.67 -14.31 11.59
CA VAL A 425 11.50 -15.64 11.03
C VAL A 425 10.87 -15.49 9.66
N SER A 426 11.47 -16.11 8.63
CA SER A 426 11.02 -16.01 7.26
C SER A 426 10.94 -17.35 6.55
N PHE A 427 9.92 -17.51 5.70
CA PHE A 427 9.75 -18.64 4.79
C PHE A 427 10.09 -18.23 3.37
N ARG A 428 10.86 -19.06 2.68
CA ARG A 428 11.40 -18.79 1.34
C ARG A 428 11.22 -19.99 0.42
N LEU A 429 11.08 -19.74 -0.89
CA LEU A 429 11.03 -20.82 -1.88
C LEU A 429 12.29 -21.69 -1.81
N LYS A 430 12.10 -23.01 -1.80
CA LYS A 430 13.19 -23.99 -1.87
C LYS A 430 13.79 -24.15 -3.26
N GLU A 431 12.96 -23.97 -4.27
CA GLU A 431 13.30 -24.18 -5.69
C GLU A 431 12.77 -23.03 -6.53
N ASP A 432 13.22 -22.93 -7.77
CA ASP A 432 12.70 -21.99 -8.75
C ASP A 432 11.26 -22.37 -9.11
N THR A 433 10.41 -21.37 -9.26
CA THR A 433 9.04 -21.47 -9.76
C THR A 433 8.90 -20.68 -11.05
N LEU A 434 7.72 -20.74 -11.71
CA LEU A 434 7.45 -19.92 -12.89
C LEU A 434 7.48 -18.41 -12.59
N TRP A 435 7.27 -18.02 -11.34
CA TRP A 435 7.09 -16.62 -10.95
C TRP A 435 8.19 -16.05 -10.04
N ALA A 436 9.05 -16.89 -9.45
CA ALA A 436 10.18 -16.40 -8.65
C ALA A 436 11.27 -17.47 -8.53
N GLY A 437 12.50 -17.01 -8.37
CA GLY A 437 13.65 -17.87 -8.10
C GLY A 437 13.69 -18.36 -6.65
N ARG A 438 14.46 -19.43 -6.42
CA ARG A 438 14.79 -19.96 -5.09
C ARG A 438 15.23 -18.84 -4.13
N GLY A 439 14.77 -18.91 -2.89
CA GLY A 439 15.08 -17.92 -1.86
C GLY A 439 14.14 -16.73 -1.81
N HIS A 440 13.19 -16.61 -2.76
CA HIS A 440 12.15 -15.58 -2.68
C HIS A 440 11.34 -15.73 -1.39
N GLU A 441 11.26 -14.66 -0.59
CA GLU A 441 10.53 -14.63 0.67
C GLU A 441 9.02 -14.56 0.41
N VAL A 442 8.29 -15.57 0.88
CA VAL A 442 6.82 -15.64 0.74
C VAL A 442 6.09 -15.16 2.00
N ALA A 443 6.73 -15.29 3.17
CA ALA A 443 6.17 -14.82 4.43
C ALA A 443 7.27 -14.53 5.45
N PHE A 444 7.01 -13.59 6.36
CA PHE A 444 7.86 -13.34 7.51
C PHE A 444 7.04 -12.84 8.71
N GLY A 445 7.66 -12.94 9.89
CA GLY A 445 7.24 -12.26 11.11
C GLY A 445 8.45 -11.71 11.83
N GLN A 446 8.32 -10.57 12.50
CA GLN A 446 9.39 -9.95 13.28
C GLN A 446 8.90 -9.56 14.67
N TYR A 447 9.72 -9.85 15.68
CA TYR A 447 9.53 -9.43 17.06
C TYR A 447 10.68 -8.51 17.48
N VAL A 448 10.35 -7.42 18.16
CA VAL A 448 11.31 -6.42 18.63
C VAL A 448 11.26 -6.33 20.15
N TYR A 449 12.41 -6.41 20.81
CA TYR A 449 12.51 -6.24 22.26
C TYR A 449 13.80 -5.53 22.64
N ARG A 450 13.85 -4.99 23.85
CA ARG A 450 15.00 -4.25 24.36
C ARG A 450 15.56 -4.88 25.62
N VAL A 451 16.87 -4.99 25.69
CA VAL A 451 17.62 -5.29 26.90
C VAL A 451 18.23 -3.99 27.41
N GLU A 452 17.81 -3.59 28.60
CA GLU A 452 18.23 -2.30 29.18
C GLU A 452 19.70 -2.28 29.57
N GLY A 453 20.32 -1.09 29.46
CA GLY A 453 21.71 -0.86 29.86
C GLY A 453 21.96 0.61 30.17
N ALA A 454 22.95 0.88 31.01
CA ALA A 454 23.30 2.25 31.35
C ALA A 454 24.03 2.93 30.20
N VAL A 455 23.60 4.12 29.83
CA VAL A 455 24.29 5.03 28.90
C VAL A 455 24.87 6.16 29.74
N THR A 456 26.18 6.36 29.68
CA THR A 456 26.85 7.50 30.35
C THR A 456 26.96 8.65 29.34
N PRO A 457 26.30 9.80 29.58
CA PRO A 457 26.45 10.97 28.70
C PRO A 457 27.90 11.51 28.69
N SER A 458 28.32 11.97 27.51
CA SER A 458 29.59 12.71 27.39
C SER A 458 29.47 14.06 28.11
N ARG A 459 30.48 14.44 28.91
CA ARG A 459 30.54 15.72 29.63
C ARG A 459 31.73 16.54 29.17
N LYS A 460 31.82 16.86 27.89
CA LYS A 460 32.81 17.81 27.36
C LYS A 460 32.31 19.23 27.63
N PRO A 461 33.23 20.18 28.01
CA PRO A 461 32.85 21.58 28.21
C PRO A 461 32.49 22.28 26.91
N VAL A 462 31.73 23.38 27.02
CA VAL A 462 31.40 24.28 25.93
C VAL A 462 31.87 25.69 26.20
N GLU A 463 32.36 26.41 25.17
CA GLU A 463 32.63 27.83 25.21
C GLU A 463 31.39 28.61 24.72
N VAL A 464 30.98 29.64 25.47
CA VAL A 464 29.85 30.49 25.13
C VAL A 464 30.30 31.89 24.81
N ILE A 465 29.96 32.39 23.63
CA ILE A 465 30.29 33.72 23.15
C ILE A 465 28.99 34.53 23.01
N ARG A 466 28.85 35.55 23.87
CA ARG A 466 27.66 36.41 23.87
C ARG A 466 27.90 37.68 23.07
N GLY A 467 27.10 37.89 22.05
CA GLY A 467 26.99 39.13 21.29
C GLY A 467 25.65 39.82 21.54
N ASN A 468 25.51 41.06 21.06
CA ASN A 468 24.27 41.82 21.18
C ASN A 468 23.15 41.21 20.30
N TYR A 469 23.50 40.57 19.18
CA TYR A 469 22.54 40.07 18.18
C TYR A 469 22.61 38.56 18.00
N ASN A 470 23.57 37.90 18.64
CA ASN A 470 23.76 36.47 18.52
C ASN A 470 24.35 35.83 19.78
N LEU A 471 24.21 34.50 19.83
CA LEU A 471 24.86 33.64 20.80
C LEU A 471 25.66 32.58 20.06
N GLY A 472 26.96 32.53 20.26
CA GLY A 472 27.83 31.46 19.76
C GLY A 472 28.07 30.39 20.83
N VAL A 473 28.07 29.11 20.41
CA VAL A 473 28.50 27.99 21.24
C VAL A 473 29.55 27.22 20.48
N ARG A 474 30.71 27.02 21.11
CA ARG A 474 31.87 26.42 20.48
C ARG A 474 32.39 25.24 21.28
N GLY A 475 32.84 24.20 20.59
CA GLY A 475 33.55 23.04 21.14
C GLY A 475 34.74 22.64 20.27
N GLU A 476 35.27 21.45 20.54
CA GLU A 476 36.50 20.97 19.89
C GLU A 476 36.43 20.94 18.36
N ASN A 477 35.31 20.46 17.80
CA ASN A 477 35.13 20.23 16.36
C ASN A 477 33.89 20.92 15.79
N PHE A 478 33.25 21.83 16.53
CA PHE A 478 32.03 22.48 16.10
C PHE A 478 31.93 23.94 16.53
N ASP A 479 31.20 24.71 15.73
CA ASP A 479 30.73 26.06 16.01
C ASP A 479 29.25 26.16 15.74
N VAL A 480 28.49 26.68 16.70
CA VAL A 480 27.02 26.91 16.56
C VAL A 480 26.76 28.41 16.74
N LEU A 481 25.88 28.96 15.90
CA LEU A 481 25.45 30.34 16.01
C LEU A 481 23.92 30.44 16.05
N PHE A 482 23.41 31.07 17.09
CA PHE A 482 22.02 31.46 17.24
C PHE A 482 21.83 32.96 16.98
N SER A 483 20.77 33.34 16.29
CA SER A 483 20.46 34.75 16.00
C SER A 483 19.30 35.25 16.86
N HIS A 484 19.51 36.40 17.51
CA HIS A 484 18.43 37.14 18.20
C HIS A 484 17.64 38.03 17.27
N LEU A 485 18.09 38.27 16.02
CA LEU A 485 17.38 39.04 15.01
C LEU A 485 16.47 38.18 14.14
N SER A 486 16.99 37.05 13.68
CA SER A 486 16.28 36.11 12.82
C SER A 486 15.45 35.10 13.63
N GLY A 487 15.83 34.93 14.90
CA GLY A 487 15.32 33.84 15.74
C GLY A 487 15.85 32.47 15.31
N GLY A 488 16.39 31.67 16.26
CA GLY A 488 16.76 30.29 16.03
C GLY A 488 18.24 30.05 15.65
N LEU A 489 18.48 28.79 15.26
CA LEU A 489 19.79 28.26 14.89
C LEU A 489 20.10 28.63 13.43
N VAL A 490 21.05 29.56 13.23
CA VAL A 490 21.38 30.09 11.89
C VAL A 490 22.62 29.48 11.26
N SER A 491 23.50 28.86 12.08
CA SER A 491 24.69 28.16 11.58
C SER A 491 25.07 27.02 12.52
N TYR A 492 25.37 25.88 11.92
CA TYR A 492 26.00 24.75 12.58
C TYR A 492 27.16 24.27 11.71
N ARG A 493 28.37 24.57 12.14
CA ARG A 493 29.59 24.09 11.50
C ARG A 493 30.13 22.91 12.25
N TYR A 494 30.46 21.84 11.53
CA TYR A 494 31.13 20.68 12.09
C TYR A 494 32.34 20.32 11.21
N GLY A 495 33.51 20.16 11.86
CA GLY A 495 34.78 20.01 11.12
C GLY A 495 35.08 21.18 10.17
N GLY A 496 34.60 22.38 10.48
CA GLY A 496 34.77 23.58 9.67
C GLY A 496 33.77 23.73 8.49
N VAL A 497 32.87 22.76 8.27
CA VAL A 497 31.89 22.76 7.18
C VAL A 497 30.52 23.17 7.71
N GLU A 498 29.84 24.11 7.01
CA GLU A 498 28.46 24.49 7.32
C GLU A 498 27.49 23.34 6.94
N MET A 499 26.66 22.96 7.89
CA MET A 499 25.73 21.84 7.72
C MET A 499 24.30 22.26 7.33
N LEU A 500 23.91 23.49 7.67
CA LEU A 500 22.53 23.96 7.50
C LEU A 500 22.42 25.01 6.39
N LYS A 501 21.35 24.93 5.58
CA LYS A 501 21.00 25.98 4.59
C LYS A 501 19.94 26.96 5.10
N ASN A 502 19.19 26.59 6.12
CA ASN A 502 18.15 27.43 6.72
C ASN A 502 18.02 27.17 8.21
N VAL A 503 17.32 28.05 8.89
CA VAL A 503 16.91 27.87 10.30
C VAL A 503 15.92 26.70 10.36
N PRO A 504 16.14 25.68 11.24
CA PRO A 504 15.13 24.66 11.50
C PRO A 504 13.84 25.28 12.03
N MET A 505 12.69 24.89 11.51
CA MET A 505 11.38 25.45 11.84
C MET A 505 10.39 24.34 12.17
N GLY A 506 9.38 24.65 12.99
CA GLY A 506 8.23 23.79 13.18
C GLY A 506 7.53 23.53 11.85
N ASP A 507 7.18 22.27 11.61
CA ASP A 507 6.50 21.80 10.42
C ASP A 507 5.22 21.05 10.81
N PHE A 508 4.08 21.52 10.28
CA PHE A 508 2.74 21.03 10.60
C PHE A 508 1.97 20.63 9.34
N TRP A 509 2.67 20.60 8.17
CA TRP A 509 2.08 20.38 6.86
C TRP A 509 2.81 19.30 6.08
N ARG A 510 2.03 18.52 5.32
CA ARG A 510 2.57 17.61 4.28
C ARG A 510 1.95 17.96 2.93
N ALA A 511 2.58 17.56 1.84
CA ALA A 511 1.97 17.62 0.53
C ALA A 511 0.72 16.72 0.52
N PRO A 512 -0.47 17.21 0.14
CA PRO A 512 -1.67 16.40 0.12
C PRO A 512 -1.50 15.14 -0.75
N THR A 513 -1.92 13.99 -0.22
CA THR A 513 -2.08 12.77 -1.02
C THR A 513 -3.33 12.88 -1.88
N ASP A 514 -3.52 11.94 -2.83
CA ASP A 514 -4.76 11.91 -3.61
C ASP A 514 -5.99 11.71 -2.73
N ASN A 515 -5.90 10.89 -1.67
CA ASN A 515 -6.97 10.77 -0.68
C ASN A 515 -7.19 12.08 0.09
N ASP A 516 -6.13 12.79 0.48
CA ASP A 516 -6.23 14.10 1.13
C ASP A 516 -6.93 15.12 0.22
N ALA A 517 -6.63 15.12 -1.07
CA ALA A 517 -7.27 15.98 -2.07
C ALA A 517 -8.76 15.63 -2.21
N GLY A 518 -9.09 14.35 -2.34
CA GLY A 518 -10.46 13.86 -2.50
C GLY A 518 -11.37 14.12 -1.30
N ASN A 519 -10.80 14.15 -0.08
CA ASN A 519 -11.58 14.46 1.13
C ASN A 519 -11.54 15.93 1.55
N GLY A 520 -10.96 16.82 0.74
CA GLY A 520 -10.89 18.26 1.00
C GLY A 520 -9.95 18.66 2.14
N MET A 521 -8.93 17.87 2.42
CA MET A 521 -7.95 18.10 3.49
C MET A 521 -7.29 19.46 3.41
N ALA A 522 -6.86 19.89 2.22
CA ALA A 522 -6.13 21.15 2.01
C ALA A 522 -6.93 22.37 2.50
N ALA A 523 -8.25 22.39 2.27
CA ALA A 523 -9.12 23.45 2.76
C ALA A 523 -9.33 23.37 4.28
N ARG A 524 -9.61 22.15 4.78
CA ARG A 524 -9.88 21.89 6.23
C ARG A 524 -8.69 22.24 7.11
N TYR A 525 -7.46 21.97 6.65
CA TYR A 525 -6.23 22.18 7.41
C TYR A 525 -5.38 23.36 6.91
N ALA A 526 -5.93 24.25 6.10
CA ALA A 526 -5.20 25.39 5.52
C ALA A 526 -4.39 26.21 6.54
N GLN A 527 -4.88 26.35 7.78
CA GLN A 527 -4.18 27.07 8.84
C GLN A 527 -2.85 26.43 9.23
N TRP A 528 -2.76 25.08 9.19
CA TRP A 528 -1.52 24.37 9.47
C TRP A 528 -0.47 24.56 8.36
N LYS A 529 -0.92 24.66 7.08
CA LYS A 529 -0.06 25.05 5.97
C LYS A 529 0.51 26.45 6.19
N ILE A 530 -0.34 27.40 6.51
CA ILE A 530 0.05 28.79 6.77
C ILE A 530 1.00 28.84 7.98
N ALA A 531 0.73 28.09 9.02
CA ALA A 531 1.61 27.99 10.19
C ALA A 531 3.01 27.45 9.81
N SER A 532 3.11 26.40 9.00
CA SER A 532 4.41 25.85 8.56
C SER A 532 5.23 26.85 7.73
N VAL A 533 4.58 27.65 6.88
CA VAL A 533 5.28 28.58 5.95
C VAL A 533 5.61 29.90 6.60
N TYR A 534 4.71 30.45 7.41
CA TYR A 534 4.73 31.86 7.82
C TYR A 534 4.83 32.08 9.33
N SER A 535 5.11 31.03 10.11
CA SER A 535 5.44 31.21 11.52
C SER A 535 6.65 32.13 11.68
N SER A 536 6.60 33.01 12.64
CA SER A 536 7.59 34.08 12.83
C SER A 536 8.04 34.16 14.29
N TYR A 537 9.35 34.31 14.47
CA TYR A 537 9.94 34.69 15.75
C TYR A 537 9.47 36.09 16.21
N LYS A 538 9.12 36.98 15.26
CA LYS A 538 8.61 38.31 15.58
C LYS A 538 7.11 38.28 15.84
N HIS A 539 6.71 38.87 16.96
CA HIS A 539 5.30 39.01 17.31
C HIS A 539 4.56 39.78 16.21
N PRO A 540 3.37 39.34 15.76
CA PRO A 540 2.68 39.90 14.60
C PRO A 540 2.30 41.40 14.77
N GLU A 541 1.95 41.84 15.99
CA GLU A 541 1.54 43.21 16.28
C GLU A 541 2.75 44.12 16.58
N THR A 542 3.59 43.73 17.53
CA THR A 542 4.71 44.57 18.01
C THR A 542 5.91 44.57 17.08
N ARG A 543 6.00 43.58 16.16
CA ARG A 543 7.15 43.34 15.29
C ARG A 543 8.47 43.09 16.01
N ALA A 544 8.44 42.93 17.32
CA ALA A 544 9.59 42.60 18.15
C ALA A 544 9.72 41.09 18.35
N GLY A 545 10.92 40.55 18.33
CA GLY A 545 11.19 39.20 18.83
C GLY A 545 11.20 39.20 20.37
N GLU A 546 10.74 38.12 20.98
CA GLU A 546 10.92 37.92 22.41
C GLU A 546 12.38 37.56 22.68
N THR A 547 12.94 38.05 23.79
CA THR A 547 14.30 37.67 24.21
C THR A 547 14.31 36.14 24.47
N PRO A 548 15.19 35.38 23.80
CA PRO A 548 15.21 33.93 24.01
C PRO A 548 15.64 33.60 25.44
N ARG A 549 15.04 32.56 26.01
CA ARG A 549 15.45 32.01 27.30
C ARG A 549 16.74 31.24 27.12
N VAL A 550 17.80 31.61 27.90
CA VAL A 550 19.13 30.99 27.78
C VAL A 550 19.57 30.46 29.14
N GLU A 551 19.91 29.17 29.20
CA GLU A 551 20.52 28.52 30.35
C GLU A 551 21.89 27.97 29.94
N VAL A 552 22.92 28.34 30.71
CA VAL A 552 24.32 27.93 30.47
C VAL A 552 24.79 27.04 31.61
N ARG A 553 25.29 25.86 31.25
CA ARG A 553 25.99 24.93 32.14
C ARG A 553 27.40 24.66 31.60
N GLU A 554 28.24 24.00 32.38
CA GLU A 554 29.62 23.72 31.98
C GLU A 554 29.69 22.84 30.70
N ASP A 555 28.80 21.88 30.58
CA ASP A 555 28.79 20.86 29.52
C ASP A 555 27.74 21.10 28.42
N ARG A 556 26.92 22.15 28.55
CA ARG A 556 25.82 22.43 27.59
C ARG A 556 25.23 23.83 27.69
N VAL A 557 24.58 24.24 26.64
CA VAL A 557 23.80 25.49 26.56
C VAL A 557 22.42 25.19 26.02
N SER A 558 21.38 25.60 26.74
CA SER A 558 19.98 25.54 26.23
C SER A 558 19.55 26.95 25.86
N ILE A 559 18.87 27.07 24.70
CA ILE A 559 18.28 28.31 24.23
C ILE A 559 16.90 28.02 23.60
N ALA A 560 15.89 28.76 24.00
CA ALA A 560 14.51 28.56 23.54
C ALA A 560 13.98 29.82 22.85
N TYR A 561 13.37 29.60 21.67
CA TYR A 561 12.72 30.60 20.85
C TYR A 561 11.22 30.31 20.72
N LYS A 562 10.40 31.35 20.91
CA LYS A 562 8.96 31.27 20.67
C LYS A 562 8.64 31.77 19.28
N TYR A 563 7.84 31.00 18.55
CA TYR A 563 7.36 31.34 17.22
C TYR A 563 5.84 31.53 17.22
N TRP A 564 5.39 32.61 16.61
CA TRP A 564 3.99 32.94 16.45
C TRP A 564 3.46 32.34 15.16
N MET A 565 2.37 31.58 15.26
CA MET A 565 1.67 31.04 14.11
C MET A 565 0.60 32.04 13.64
N PRO A 566 0.49 32.32 12.34
CA PRO A 566 -0.55 33.21 11.79
C PRO A 566 -1.88 32.48 11.64
N THR A 567 -2.40 31.95 12.76
CA THR A 567 -3.65 31.17 12.84
C THR A 567 -4.75 31.97 13.53
N ALA A 568 -6.01 31.54 13.33
CA ALA A 568 -7.16 32.06 14.04
C ALA A 568 -7.98 30.89 14.64
N PRO A 569 -7.99 30.72 15.97
CA PRO A 569 -7.37 31.61 16.98
C PRO A 569 -5.84 31.63 16.90
N ALA A 570 -5.25 32.67 17.48
CA ALA A 570 -3.80 32.83 17.52
C ALA A 570 -3.13 31.72 18.34
N ALA A 571 -2.08 31.15 17.81
CA ALA A 571 -1.28 30.11 18.45
C ALA A 571 0.20 30.39 18.36
N SER A 572 0.99 29.64 19.12
CA SER A 572 2.46 29.71 19.07
C SER A 572 3.07 28.37 19.44
N TYR A 573 4.30 28.14 19.01
CA TYR A 573 5.11 27.01 19.44
C TYR A 573 6.49 27.50 19.92
N GLU A 574 7.20 26.65 20.66
CA GLU A 574 8.55 26.90 21.12
C GLU A 574 9.52 25.85 20.51
N LEU A 575 10.67 26.30 20.05
CA LEU A 575 11.83 25.46 19.75
C LEU A 575 12.92 25.72 20.77
N GLU A 576 13.21 24.69 21.58
CA GLU A 576 14.33 24.70 22.50
C GLU A 576 15.48 23.87 21.93
N TYR A 577 16.66 24.48 21.85
CA TYR A 577 17.90 23.86 21.43
C TYR A 577 18.80 23.66 22.61
N THR A 578 19.32 22.45 22.84
CA THR A 578 20.38 22.17 23.81
C THR A 578 21.64 21.72 23.08
N VAL A 579 22.67 22.51 23.09
CA VAL A 579 23.97 22.23 22.49
C VAL A 579 24.89 21.60 23.53
N PHE A 580 25.32 20.37 23.27
CA PHE A 580 26.24 19.63 24.15
C PHE A 580 27.69 19.76 23.68
N GLY A 581 28.67 19.57 24.62
CA GLY A 581 30.09 19.73 24.34
C GLY A 581 30.73 18.74 23.38
N ASP A 582 29.98 17.73 22.90
CA ASP A 582 30.38 16.83 21.81
C ASP A 582 29.87 17.28 20.44
N GLY A 583 29.17 18.40 20.36
CA GLY A 583 28.57 18.95 19.16
C GLY A 583 27.14 18.41 18.88
N THR A 584 26.59 17.58 19.73
CA THR A 584 25.18 17.18 19.63
C THR A 584 24.27 18.35 19.92
N ILE A 585 23.30 18.57 19.06
CA ILE A 585 22.18 19.53 19.26
C ILE A 585 20.90 18.74 19.47
N GLN A 586 20.34 18.83 20.68
CA GLN A 586 18.99 18.34 20.94
C GLN A 586 18.00 19.44 20.60
N VAL A 587 16.95 19.10 19.87
CA VAL A 587 15.84 19.99 19.52
C VAL A 587 14.59 19.48 20.21
N LYS A 588 13.88 20.39 20.88
CA LYS A 588 12.58 20.12 21.48
C LYS A 588 11.55 21.07 20.90
N LEU A 589 10.59 20.53 20.19
CA LEU A 589 9.41 21.24 19.69
C LEU A 589 8.31 21.12 20.73
N ILE A 590 7.72 22.25 21.12
CA ILE A 590 6.70 22.35 22.16
C ILE A 590 5.52 23.12 21.59
N TYR A 591 4.31 22.56 21.73
CA TYR A 591 3.05 23.20 21.34
C TYR A 591 2.00 23.00 22.41
N ASP A 592 1.50 24.11 22.98
CA ASP A 592 0.35 24.09 23.88
C ASP A 592 -0.91 24.16 23.02
N THR A 593 -1.74 23.11 23.09
CA THR A 593 -2.86 22.90 22.17
C THR A 593 -3.90 23.99 22.23
N VAL A 594 -4.25 24.52 21.06
CA VAL A 594 -5.44 25.37 20.85
C VAL A 594 -6.50 24.49 20.18
N LYS A 595 -7.53 24.11 20.96
CA LYS A 595 -8.54 23.11 20.54
C LYS A 595 -9.29 23.48 19.26
N GLU A 596 -9.52 24.77 19.05
CA GLU A 596 -10.26 25.30 17.91
C GLU A 596 -9.52 25.15 16.59
N LEU A 597 -8.21 24.82 16.61
CA LEU A 597 -7.45 24.50 15.42
C LEU A 597 -7.64 23.04 14.96
N GLY A 598 -8.22 22.19 15.83
CA GLY A 598 -8.53 20.79 15.50
C GLY A 598 -7.30 19.89 15.35
N ASP A 599 -7.52 18.78 14.68
CA ASP A 599 -6.48 17.81 14.31
C ASP A 599 -5.50 18.40 13.28
N MET A 600 -4.29 17.84 13.18
CA MET A 600 -3.22 18.34 12.33
C MET A 600 -2.63 17.26 11.42
N PRO A 601 -2.12 17.63 10.22
CA PRO A 601 -1.50 16.67 9.32
C PRO A 601 -0.18 16.08 9.86
N LEU A 602 0.60 16.88 10.57
CA LEU A 602 1.97 16.56 10.96
C LEU A 602 2.40 17.38 12.18
N PHE A 603 3.25 16.80 13.05
CA PHE A 603 3.91 17.52 14.12
C PHE A 603 5.41 17.23 14.12
N GLY A 604 6.23 18.16 13.62
CA GLY A 604 7.64 17.93 13.41
C GLY A 604 8.46 19.20 13.21
N VAL A 605 9.72 18.99 12.85
CA VAL A 605 10.70 20.04 12.51
C VAL A 605 11.31 19.74 11.16
N SER A 606 11.39 20.75 10.31
CA SER A 606 11.97 20.66 8.97
C SER A 606 13.22 21.55 8.87
N MET A 607 14.23 21.09 8.12
CA MET A 607 15.44 21.81 7.81
C MET A 607 15.98 21.43 6.44
N LYS A 608 16.81 22.32 5.85
CA LYS A 608 17.47 22.09 4.55
C LYS A 608 18.96 21.92 4.70
N LEU A 609 19.51 20.93 4.02
CA LEU A 609 20.93 20.70 3.83
C LEU A 609 21.31 21.02 2.38
N ASP A 610 22.60 21.08 2.06
CA ASP A 610 23.05 21.21 0.68
C ASP A 610 22.64 19.98 -0.15
N ALA A 611 22.43 20.14 -1.45
CA ALA A 611 22.03 19.07 -2.36
C ALA A 611 23.06 17.93 -2.45
N ASP A 612 24.33 18.21 -2.12
CA ASP A 612 25.41 17.21 -2.08
C ASP A 612 25.22 16.18 -0.96
N TYR A 613 24.39 16.47 0.03
CA TYR A 613 23.98 15.49 1.06
C TYR A 613 22.84 14.63 0.53
N ASP A 614 23.15 13.78 -0.44
CA ASP A 614 22.21 13.01 -1.26
C ASP A 614 22.03 11.54 -0.83
N ARG A 615 22.64 11.12 0.27
CA ARG A 615 22.60 9.73 0.76
C ARG A 615 21.94 9.63 2.11
N LEU A 616 20.99 8.69 2.20
CA LEU A 616 20.27 8.36 3.43
C LEU A 616 20.63 6.94 3.89
N GLU A 617 21.01 6.82 5.18
CA GLU A 617 21.09 5.56 5.92
C GLU A 617 20.22 5.69 7.16
N TRP A 618 19.33 4.72 7.43
CA TRP A 618 18.47 4.78 8.62
C TRP A 618 18.34 3.43 9.31
N TYR A 619 18.15 3.46 10.63
CA TYR A 619 17.67 2.35 11.44
C TYR A 619 16.25 2.64 11.87
N GLY A 620 15.31 1.99 11.24
CA GLY A 620 13.87 2.21 11.35
C GLY A 620 13.09 1.21 10.52
N MET A 621 11.79 1.44 10.32
CA MET A 621 10.97 0.62 9.47
C MET A 621 11.35 0.81 7.99
N GLY A 622 11.29 -0.28 7.19
CA GLY A 622 11.67 -0.24 5.79
C GLY A 622 11.54 -1.60 5.10
N PRO A 623 12.08 -1.77 3.87
CA PRO A 623 12.87 -0.79 3.09
C PRO A 623 12.08 0.34 2.44
N GLN A 624 10.78 0.11 2.14
CA GLN A 624 9.92 1.10 1.51
C GLN A 624 9.48 2.21 2.47
N GLU A 625 8.78 3.22 1.96
CA GLU A 625 8.14 4.23 2.79
C GLU A 625 7.07 3.62 3.69
N THR A 626 6.91 4.18 4.88
CA THR A 626 5.94 3.74 5.88
C THR A 626 5.23 4.93 6.52
N TYR A 627 3.96 4.71 6.88
CA TYR A 627 3.09 5.69 7.54
C TYR A 627 2.34 5.00 8.69
N SER A 628 1.71 5.77 9.57
CA SER A 628 1.02 5.22 10.74
C SER A 628 -0.03 4.17 10.39
N ASP A 629 -0.76 4.37 9.29
CA ASP A 629 -1.78 3.47 8.75
C ASP A 629 -1.26 2.45 7.72
N ARG A 630 0.02 2.58 7.29
CA ARG A 630 0.66 1.71 6.30
C ARG A 630 2.10 1.37 6.69
N ASN A 631 2.25 0.60 7.76
CA ASN A 631 3.55 0.11 8.26
C ASN A 631 3.63 -1.42 8.36
N THR A 632 2.53 -2.14 8.16
CA THR A 632 2.54 -3.60 8.08
C THR A 632 3.37 -4.05 6.87
N GLY A 633 4.13 -5.13 7.05
CA GLY A 633 5.06 -5.61 6.02
C GLY A 633 6.43 -4.93 6.00
N ALA A 634 6.62 -3.86 6.75
CA ALA A 634 7.94 -3.29 6.98
C ALA A 634 8.69 -4.05 8.08
N LYS A 635 10.02 -4.08 7.99
CA LYS A 635 10.90 -4.66 9.01
C LYS A 635 11.72 -3.57 9.67
N LEU A 636 11.93 -3.66 10.97
CA LEU A 636 12.92 -2.86 11.65
C LEU A 636 14.33 -3.34 11.23
N GLY A 637 15.10 -2.46 10.62
CA GLY A 637 16.43 -2.79 10.10
C GLY A 637 17.26 -1.55 9.75
N ILE A 638 18.49 -1.76 9.31
CA ILE A 638 19.32 -0.70 8.75
C ILE A 638 19.22 -0.76 7.23
N TYR A 639 18.85 0.35 6.63
CA TYR A 639 18.65 0.52 5.19
C TYR A 639 19.44 1.70 4.66
N LYS A 640 19.71 1.72 3.35
CA LYS A 640 20.45 2.77 2.64
C LYS A 640 19.82 2.99 1.27
N ASN A 641 19.73 4.27 0.87
CA ASN A 641 19.37 4.66 -0.49
C ASN A 641 19.91 6.07 -0.78
N LYS A 642 19.62 6.58 -1.97
CA LYS A 642 19.77 8.00 -2.27
C LYS A 642 18.52 8.76 -1.85
N VAL A 643 18.67 10.03 -1.56
CA VAL A 643 17.56 10.94 -1.23
C VAL A 643 16.52 10.95 -2.36
N THR A 644 16.97 10.92 -3.62
CA THR A 644 16.09 10.84 -4.79
C THR A 644 15.28 9.55 -4.89
N ASP A 645 15.78 8.44 -4.34
CA ASP A 645 15.06 7.15 -4.36
C ASP A 645 13.85 7.14 -3.40
N ASN A 646 13.73 8.15 -2.53
CA ASN A 646 12.58 8.33 -1.66
C ASN A 646 11.44 9.09 -2.33
N LEU A 647 11.65 9.63 -3.53
CA LEU A 647 10.60 10.25 -4.32
C LEU A 647 9.82 9.14 -5.04
N ALA A 648 8.63 8.82 -4.52
CA ALA A 648 7.78 7.82 -5.13
C ALA A 648 7.22 8.32 -6.48
N SER A 649 7.13 7.42 -7.47
CA SER A 649 6.70 7.75 -8.84
C SER A 649 5.16 7.78 -8.97
N TYR A 650 4.46 8.37 -8.00
CA TYR A 650 3.03 8.64 -8.13
C TYR A 650 2.80 9.63 -9.28
N LEU A 651 1.67 9.50 -10.00
CA LEU A 651 1.39 10.31 -11.19
C LEU A 651 1.41 11.80 -10.87
N VAL A 652 0.85 12.19 -9.75
CA VAL A 652 0.93 13.56 -9.22
C VAL A 652 1.88 13.56 -8.02
N PRO A 653 2.90 14.45 -8.00
CA PRO A 653 3.77 14.59 -6.85
C PRO A 653 2.99 14.91 -5.57
N GLN A 654 3.26 14.18 -4.51
CA GLN A 654 2.54 14.25 -3.25
C GLN A 654 3.42 13.79 -2.08
N GLU A 655 2.89 13.73 -0.85
CA GLU A 655 3.62 13.19 0.29
C GLU A 655 4.15 11.78 -0.03
N CYS A 656 5.45 11.58 0.22
CA CYS A 656 6.13 10.32 -0.01
C CYS A 656 7.41 10.22 0.83
N GLY A 657 8.02 9.04 0.83
CA GLY A 657 9.37 8.80 1.36
C GLY A 657 9.49 8.79 2.88
N ASN A 658 8.41 8.89 3.65
CA ASN A 658 8.45 8.82 5.12
C ASN A 658 8.93 7.45 5.62
N LYS A 659 9.63 7.44 6.75
CA LYS A 659 10.07 6.24 7.47
C LYS A 659 9.59 6.36 8.91
N THR A 660 8.79 5.40 9.37
CA THR A 660 8.30 5.37 10.75
C THR A 660 9.27 4.67 11.68
N GLY A 661 9.16 4.97 12.96
CA GLY A 661 9.91 4.26 13.98
C GLY A 661 11.43 4.36 13.81
N VAL A 662 11.94 5.48 13.34
CA VAL A 662 13.37 5.69 13.13
C VAL A 662 14.07 5.98 14.47
N ARG A 663 15.11 5.20 14.80
CA ARG A 663 15.95 5.40 15.96
C ARG A 663 17.11 6.35 15.63
N TRP A 664 17.67 6.19 14.45
CA TRP A 664 18.66 7.10 13.90
C TRP A 664 18.61 7.12 12.37
N ALA A 665 19.00 8.26 11.81
CA ALA A 665 19.20 8.44 10.39
C ALA A 665 20.47 9.25 10.13
N LYS A 666 21.16 8.97 9.03
CA LYS A 666 22.32 9.74 8.56
C LYS A 666 22.01 10.26 7.17
N VAL A 667 22.16 11.56 7.00
CA VAL A 667 22.09 12.23 5.71
C VAL A 667 23.48 12.74 5.38
N THR A 668 24.11 12.17 4.34
CA THR A 668 25.55 12.37 4.08
C THR A 668 25.86 12.66 2.63
N ASP A 669 27.02 13.26 2.40
CA ASP A 669 27.63 13.39 1.08
C ASP A 669 28.32 12.09 0.61
N ALA A 670 28.92 12.13 -0.57
CA ALA A 670 29.65 11.00 -1.15
C ALA A 670 30.88 10.58 -0.34
N ARG A 671 31.37 11.43 0.57
CA ARG A 671 32.53 11.16 1.45
C ARG A 671 32.10 10.65 2.82
N GLY A 672 30.78 10.55 3.08
CA GLY A 672 30.24 10.13 4.36
C GLY A 672 30.17 11.23 5.42
N ARG A 673 30.37 12.51 5.04
CA ARG A 673 30.20 13.67 5.93
C ARG A 673 28.74 14.13 5.88
N GLY A 674 28.21 14.59 6.98
CA GLY A 674 26.84 15.07 7.05
C GLY A 674 26.30 15.14 8.46
N LEU A 675 25.02 14.88 8.61
CA LEU A 675 24.33 14.88 9.90
C LEU A 675 23.80 13.48 10.25
N MET A 676 23.98 13.11 11.50
CA MET A 676 23.32 11.97 12.12
C MET A 676 22.21 12.48 13.03
N PHE A 677 20.98 12.02 12.77
CA PHE A 677 19.78 12.30 13.56
C PHE A 677 19.49 11.12 14.48
N THR A 678 19.02 11.37 15.69
CA THR A 678 18.63 10.35 16.67
C THR A 678 17.34 10.77 17.37
N GLY A 679 16.45 9.81 17.63
CA GLY A 679 15.19 10.05 18.34
C GLY A 679 14.58 8.75 18.86
N ASP A 680 13.55 8.87 19.69
CA ASP A 680 12.80 7.71 20.14
C ASP A 680 11.65 7.38 19.16
N LYS A 681 11.94 6.50 18.20
CA LYS A 681 10.97 6.00 17.20
C LYS A 681 10.28 7.13 16.39
N MET A 682 11.05 8.14 16.00
CA MET A 682 10.52 9.27 15.22
C MET A 682 10.09 8.86 13.81
N ASP A 683 9.20 9.65 13.23
CA ASP A 683 9.03 9.71 11.78
C ASP A 683 10.16 10.53 11.16
N PHE A 684 10.68 10.08 10.03
CA PHE A 684 11.80 10.72 9.37
C PHE A 684 11.68 10.67 7.85
N SER A 685 11.94 11.78 7.18
CA SER A 685 12.09 11.83 5.74
C SER A 685 13.27 12.67 5.30
N ALA A 686 13.87 12.30 4.17
CA ALA A 686 14.85 13.09 3.44
C ALA A 686 14.49 13.06 1.98
N LEU A 687 14.10 14.23 1.42
CA LEU A 687 13.58 14.40 0.07
C LEU A 687 14.29 15.54 -0.65
N PRO A 688 14.34 15.53 -2.00
CA PRO A 688 14.92 16.63 -2.76
C PRO A 688 14.02 17.87 -2.85
N TYR A 689 12.79 17.79 -2.34
CA TYR A 689 11.76 18.81 -2.45
C TYR A 689 11.04 19.08 -1.13
N THR A 690 10.54 20.29 -0.96
CA THR A 690 9.63 20.65 0.12
C THR A 690 8.22 20.16 -0.18
N SER A 691 7.37 20.07 0.85
CA SER A 691 5.93 19.76 0.68
C SER A 691 5.25 20.71 -0.30
N HIS A 692 5.67 22.00 -0.33
CA HIS A 692 5.09 23.01 -1.24
C HIS A 692 5.50 22.82 -2.70
N GLU A 693 6.73 22.39 -2.95
CA GLU A 693 7.19 22.07 -4.30
C GLU A 693 6.46 20.84 -4.84
N LEU A 694 6.26 19.81 -3.99
CA LEU A 694 5.50 18.63 -4.38
C LEU A 694 4.04 18.96 -4.68
N GLU A 695 3.34 19.65 -3.79
CA GLU A 695 1.91 19.94 -3.95
C GLU A 695 1.57 20.92 -5.10
N ASN A 696 2.54 21.71 -5.56
CA ASN A 696 2.34 22.66 -6.67
C ASN A 696 2.64 22.07 -8.05
N ALA A 697 3.19 20.86 -8.13
CA ALA A 697 3.48 20.19 -9.39
C ALA A 697 2.32 19.26 -9.76
N ALA A 698 1.78 19.39 -10.95
CA ALA A 698 0.81 18.46 -11.52
C ALA A 698 1.50 17.20 -12.08
N HIS A 699 2.76 17.34 -12.50
CA HIS A 699 3.55 16.24 -13.05
C HIS A 699 4.98 16.26 -12.48
N PRO A 700 5.67 15.12 -12.39
CA PRO A 700 7.05 15.07 -11.92
C PRO A 700 8.03 15.96 -12.70
N TYR A 701 7.80 16.20 -14.00
CA TYR A 701 8.66 17.08 -14.82
C TYR A 701 8.51 18.57 -14.51
N GLU A 702 7.49 18.98 -13.76
CA GLU A 702 7.29 20.36 -13.31
C GLU A 702 8.09 20.69 -12.04
N LEU A 703 8.60 19.67 -11.35
CA LEU A 703 9.46 19.87 -10.19
C LEU A 703 10.75 20.60 -10.60
N PRO A 704 11.22 21.56 -9.76
CA PRO A 704 12.41 22.32 -10.07
C PRO A 704 13.69 21.45 -10.06
N PRO A 705 14.82 21.93 -10.60
CA PRO A 705 16.11 21.29 -10.37
C PRO A 705 16.40 21.18 -8.86
N VAL A 706 17.04 20.10 -8.45
CA VAL A 706 17.35 19.85 -7.03
C VAL A 706 18.39 20.86 -6.52
N HIS A 707 18.05 21.62 -5.48
CA HIS A 707 18.91 22.65 -4.89
C HIS A 707 19.32 22.35 -3.44
N TYR A 708 18.65 21.38 -2.80
CA TYR A 708 18.86 21.01 -1.41
C TYR A 708 18.31 19.61 -1.12
N THR A 709 18.67 19.10 0.04
CA THR A 709 17.97 17.99 0.68
C THR A 709 17.14 18.54 1.83
N VAL A 710 15.84 18.29 1.80
CA VAL A 710 14.90 18.62 2.87
C VAL A 710 14.84 17.46 3.83
N VAL A 711 15.22 17.71 5.08
CA VAL A 711 15.12 16.72 6.17
C VAL A 711 13.97 17.12 7.07
N ARG A 712 13.11 16.15 7.39
CA ARG A 712 12.02 16.29 8.35
C ARG A 712 12.14 15.22 9.41
N ALA A 713 12.18 15.63 10.69
CA ALA A 713 12.01 14.76 11.85
C ALA A 713 10.70 15.12 12.52
N ALA A 714 9.83 14.14 12.77
CA ALA A 714 8.51 14.37 13.31
C ALA A 714 8.16 13.37 14.42
N MET A 715 7.29 13.81 15.32
CA MET A 715 6.64 12.92 16.28
C MET A 715 5.74 11.92 15.54
N GLY A 716 5.09 12.39 14.47
CA GLY A 716 4.24 11.61 13.61
C GLY A 716 3.46 12.48 12.62
N GLN A 717 2.76 11.82 11.72
CA GLN A 717 1.79 12.42 10.82
C GLN A 717 0.53 11.56 10.76
N MET A 718 -0.58 12.16 10.33
CA MET A 718 -1.83 11.43 10.14
C MET A 718 -1.67 10.38 9.03
N GLY A 719 -2.52 9.35 9.02
CA GLY A 719 -2.59 8.34 7.98
C GLY A 719 -2.72 8.94 6.58
N VAL A 720 -2.33 8.18 5.57
CA VAL A 720 -2.29 8.66 4.16
C VAL A 720 -3.51 8.24 3.35
N ALA A 721 -4.35 7.32 3.86
CA ALA A 721 -5.44 6.77 3.08
C ALA A 721 -6.74 6.59 3.86
N GLY A 722 -7.86 6.90 3.21
CA GLY A 722 -9.19 6.40 3.54
C GLY A 722 -9.53 5.14 2.74
N ASP A 723 -10.74 4.61 2.94
CA ASP A 723 -11.22 3.44 2.19
C ASP A 723 -11.49 3.76 0.70
N ASP A 724 -11.73 5.03 0.39
CA ASP A 724 -11.87 5.58 -0.96
C ASP A 724 -11.00 6.84 -1.15
N SER A 725 -10.99 7.43 -2.36
CA SER A 725 -10.25 8.66 -2.69
C SER A 725 -11.17 9.83 -3.09
N TRP A 726 -12.48 9.78 -2.75
CA TRP A 726 -13.46 10.82 -3.09
C TRP A 726 -14.28 11.32 -1.90
N GLY A 727 -13.90 11.00 -0.67
CA GLY A 727 -14.56 11.50 0.54
C GLY A 727 -14.06 10.90 1.84
N ALA A 728 -13.62 9.65 1.82
CA ALA A 728 -13.15 8.99 3.03
C ALA A 728 -11.87 9.62 3.56
N ARG A 729 -11.86 9.90 4.86
CA ARG A 729 -10.66 10.31 5.61
C ARG A 729 -9.91 9.05 6.07
N PRO A 730 -8.62 9.16 6.43
CA PRO A 730 -7.96 8.12 7.22
C PRO A 730 -8.81 7.77 8.45
N HIS A 731 -8.77 6.50 8.87
CA HIS A 731 -9.49 6.04 10.06
C HIS A 731 -9.08 6.84 11.29
N GLU A 732 -10.00 7.02 12.24
CA GLU A 732 -9.85 7.97 13.35
C GLU A 732 -8.60 7.71 14.21
N GLU A 733 -8.22 6.45 14.39
CA GLU A 733 -7.02 6.05 15.12
C GLU A 733 -5.70 6.45 14.45
N TYR A 734 -5.74 6.84 13.17
CA TYR A 734 -4.59 7.33 12.40
C TYR A 734 -4.62 8.85 12.19
N LEU A 735 -5.56 9.56 12.78
CA LEU A 735 -5.56 11.03 12.80
C LEU A 735 -4.66 11.52 13.94
N LEU A 736 -4.07 12.70 13.77
CA LEU A 736 -3.21 13.30 14.77
C LEU A 736 -3.97 14.41 15.50
N TYR A 737 -4.48 14.09 16.69
CA TYR A 737 -5.18 15.02 17.56
C TYR A 737 -4.20 15.64 18.57
N PRO A 738 -4.00 16.98 18.54
CA PRO A 738 -3.24 17.65 19.57
C PRO A 738 -4.00 17.65 20.90
N GLU A 739 -3.37 17.20 21.98
CA GLU A 739 -3.95 17.20 23.30
C GLU A 739 -2.99 17.79 24.32
N GLY A 740 -3.50 18.72 25.16
CA GLY A 740 -2.71 19.32 26.22
C GLY A 740 -1.44 20.00 25.72
N ARG A 741 -0.31 19.61 26.25
CA ARG A 741 1.02 20.08 25.85
C ARG A 741 1.71 18.98 25.03
N MET A 742 1.90 19.23 23.76
CA MET A 742 2.66 18.33 22.86
C MET A 742 4.16 18.65 22.94
N GLU A 743 4.97 17.62 23.03
CA GLU A 743 6.42 17.75 23.06
C GLU A 743 7.05 16.69 22.15
N PHE A 744 7.92 17.11 21.25
CA PHE A 744 8.72 16.23 20.40
C PHE A 744 10.20 16.52 20.56
N VAL A 745 11.00 15.49 20.83
CA VAL A 745 12.45 15.61 21.08
C VAL A 745 13.21 14.71 20.12
N PHE A 746 14.18 15.31 19.44
CA PHE A 746 15.18 14.58 18.66
C PHE A 746 16.54 15.29 18.80
N SER A 747 17.60 14.64 18.37
CA SER A 747 18.93 15.23 18.36
C SER A 747 19.59 15.06 17.00
N PHE A 748 20.50 15.94 16.65
CA PHE A 748 21.39 15.75 15.51
C PHE A 748 22.83 16.17 15.83
N ARG A 749 23.76 15.58 15.08
CA ARG A 749 25.18 15.88 15.21
C ARG A 749 25.89 15.71 13.87
N GLY A 750 26.92 16.54 13.62
CA GLY A 750 27.85 16.37 12.51
C GLY A 750 28.64 15.06 12.59
N ILE A 751 28.88 14.45 11.47
CA ILE A 751 29.68 13.22 11.34
C ILE A 751 30.65 13.33 10.17
#